data_0f75af27324901f99e56df8cd71ac2c0
#
_entry.id   0f75af27324901f99e56df8cd71ac2c0
#
_cell.length_a   1.000
_cell.length_b   1.000
_cell.length_c   1.000
_cell.angle_alpha   90.00
_cell.angle_beta   90.00
_cell.angle_gamma   90.00
#
_symmetry.space_group_name_H-M   'P 1'
#
loop_
_entity.id
_entity.type
_entity.pdbx_description
1 polymer ?
#
loop_
_entity_poly.entity_id
_entity_poly.type
_entity_poly.pdbx_seq_one_letter_code
_entity_poly.pdbx_strand_id
1 'polypeptide(L)'
;MSRFLLSLVFAAAALPGAASAESLPVRVTWGHANKATSSAVQVSGGGLTIQNLTSTGPIDGAAGGLRFTVDSAPRTEPKLQKLHPIWADLLAAADADTARRLGHDASMDPHSPRLFIHTRPGGLGGFAVTIEQLKRERAIWVPSLDVYITAGDPVTDFATHQKALAPWQGKRILQQLESAPEASYEEYTARWEDMGSPAYINPRPTGNGHIIAVAWDSSIHKFGIDRGAGVRNDFGNPDQFRFWYEFGDLTKGVTNSWKRQSLLDGLPIVTTVFEREGLRYEVEQFAYPLDGPPAQRRGDMPMVMMQRLLVSSLDGKPHRAPITLTHQRAMPASLSSVMDLQQTGPRIVVKNRSFGGTLLEINGADGEAVWSGVEDYDKTGMKRINLTIPLDVPAQGARQLIVKLPSPVLAEPGAATLAKLDYAAARAATLKFWTNWVTQGAQFQVPEKVVNDLFRATLWHALRLPRRHGAGPDTRIDLPYSNFAYSQNGTPWPVNQAVYVDYMLYGLRGYNDVASEEIRAQYRNNQELNGHVSGYANWGVYTPAMLYATARNYFLSGDRAAFDRLLPQSIQAMQWCLTQVHAADRMEGSAQGLFTAPLNDLTGEGLWAFNQAYMYAGLDLFGRALEDLGDPRGRQARAAADKLKSAVDRAFRIASAQSPLVQLRDHTWIPYVPCEAQTFRRILDDWYPTDVDTGAAHMLRLKAVAPTSDLADWLLNDHEDNLFFRGWGIANEPVYNQHATAYLERGDVKAVIRTFYSYMASAFSHSALEPVEHRSTHPQYFGPPSTDGAWFELYRNMLVYERDDDSLLLAGFTPRRWLEDGKRIEVKQAPTRFGSLSLTLQSKSGGKQLEAEIEMPTRHRPSALLVRFRHPTGATIRAVTVNGNNWTGFDTANEWVKLPAPAEKKYTIVVQY
;
A
#
# COMPACT_ATOMS: atom_id res chain seq x y z
N MET A 1 3.82 26.77 -15.51
CA MET A 1 4.71 27.68 -16.27
C MET A 1 6.13 27.48 -15.76
N SER A 2 7.09 27.48 -16.65
CA SER A 2 8.54 27.25 -16.50
C SER A 2 8.95 25.78 -16.26
N ARG A 3 9.11 25.10 -17.37
CA ARG A 3 9.94 23.91 -17.49
C ARG A 3 11.42 24.34 -17.40
N PHE A 4 12.09 24.03 -16.32
CA PHE A 4 13.53 23.94 -16.30
C PHE A 4 13.92 22.51 -16.65
N LEU A 5 14.26 22.29 -17.92
CA LEU A 5 15.03 21.15 -18.37
C LEU A 5 16.45 21.32 -17.81
N LEU A 6 16.80 20.60 -16.77
CA LEU A 6 18.21 20.35 -16.45
C LEU A 6 18.73 19.32 -17.45
N SER A 7 19.26 19.80 -18.55
CA SER A 7 20.13 19.01 -19.42
C SER A 7 21.46 18.79 -18.70
N LEU A 8 21.61 17.63 -18.05
CA LEU A 8 22.93 17.13 -17.64
C LEU A 8 23.68 16.76 -18.92
N VAL A 9 24.46 17.71 -19.45
CA VAL A 9 25.43 17.48 -20.50
C VAL A 9 26.60 16.74 -19.88
N PHE A 10 26.64 15.42 -20.03
CA PHE A 10 27.89 14.68 -19.88
C PHE A 10 28.76 15.01 -21.09
N ALA A 11 29.75 15.82 -20.90
CA ALA A 11 30.82 15.99 -21.88
C ALA A 11 31.65 14.70 -21.98
N ALA A 12 31.31 13.84 -22.91
CA ALA A 12 32.17 12.74 -23.31
C ALA A 12 33.31 13.34 -24.14
N ALA A 13 34.47 13.44 -23.55
CA ALA A 13 35.71 13.67 -24.30
C ALA A 13 36.01 12.38 -25.10
N ALA A 14 35.64 12.37 -26.37
CA ALA A 14 36.04 11.31 -27.32
C ALA A 14 37.51 11.51 -27.67
N LEU A 15 38.38 10.61 -27.26
CA LEU A 15 39.69 10.39 -27.83
C LEU A 15 39.62 9.15 -28.74
N PRO A 16 39.99 9.28 -30.01
CA PRO A 16 40.16 8.13 -30.90
C PRO A 16 41.59 7.57 -30.70
N GLY A 17 41.66 6.54 -29.86
CA GLY A 17 42.88 5.73 -29.77
C GLY A 17 42.48 4.26 -29.83
N ALA A 18 43.17 3.44 -30.57
CA ALA A 18 43.05 2.01 -30.56
C ALA A 18 43.09 1.53 -29.10
N ALA A 19 41.98 1.07 -28.56
CA ALA A 19 41.86 0.64 -27.17
C ALA A 19 42.73 -0.63 -27.00
N SER A 20 43.92 -0.49 -26.40
CA SER A 20 44.68 -1.61 -25.88
C SER A 20 43.88 -2.25 -24.72
N ALA A 21 43.96 -3.58 -24.60
CA ALA A 21 43.43 -4.28 -23.41
C ALA A 21 43.99 -3.60 -22.15
N GLU A 22 43.08 -3.14 -21.28
CA GLU A 22 43.47 -2.45 -20.06
C GLU A 22 43.62 -3.45 -18.92
N SER A 23 44.81 -3.46 -18.33
CA SER A 23 45.15 -4.37 -17.24
C SER A 23 45.04 -3.67 -15.90
N LEU A 24 44.18 -4.19 -15.02
CA LEU A 24 43.90 -3.60 -13.71
C LEU A 24 44.37 -4.55 -12.60
N PRO A 25 45.35 -4.16 -11.77
CA PRO A 25 45.71 -4.93 -10.56
C PRO A 25 44.57 -4.93 -9.54
N VAL A 26 44.25 -6.12 -9.00
CA VAL A 26 43.21 -6.29 -8.01
C VAL A 26 43.74 -7.11 -6.83
N ARG A 27 43.33 -6.70 -5.64
CA ARG A 27 43.54 -7.47 -4.39
C ARG A 27 42.22 -7.68 -3.71
N VAL A 28 41.95 -8.92 -3.29
CA VAL A 28 40.81 -9.31 -2.45
C VAL A 28 41.36 -9.84 -1.15
N THR A 29 40.84 -9.35 -0.01
CA THR A 29 41.22 -9.84 1.35
C THR A 29 39.96 -10.09 2.20
N TRP A 30 40.07 -10.99 3.15
CA TRP A 30 38.98 -11.36 4.07
C TRP A 30 39.50 -11.65 5.48
N GLY A 31 38.59 -11.83 6.45
CA GLY A 31 38.92 -12.14 7.84
C GLY A 31 39.28 -10.92 8.69
N HIS A 32 38.91 -9.70 8.24
CA HIS A 32 39.19 -8.45 8.95
C HIS A 32 38.34 -8.27 10.21
N ALA A 33 37.10 -8.82 10.22
CA ALA A 33 36.16 -8.67 11.32
C ALA A 33 36.13 -9.87 12.27
N ASN A 34 37.15 -10.77 12.22
CA ASN A 34 37.18 -12.03 12.97
C ASN A 34 35.94 -12.91 12.79
N LYS A 35 35.15 -12.70 11.78
CA LYS A 35 34.08 -13.61 11.38
C LYS A 35 34.74 -14.78 10.68
N ALA A 36 34.55 -15.98 11.19
CA ALA A 36 34.91 -17.20 10.48
C ALA A 36 34.11 -17.27 9.18
N THR A 37 34.67 -16.76 8.10
CA THR A 37 34.18 -17.07 6.75
C THR A 37 34.53 -18.51 6.51
N SER A 38 33.57 -19.40 6.65
CA SER A 38 33.73 -20.84 6.59
C SER A 38 33.99 -21.38 5.18
N SER A 39 34.39 -20.55 4.22
CA SER A 39 34.55 -20.95 2.83
C SER A 39 35.74 -20.28 2.16
N ALA A 40 36.42 -21.04 1.32
CA ALA A 40 37.47 -20.54 0.46
C ALA A 40 36.93 -19.47 -0.46
N VAL A 41 37.48 -18.26 -0.39
CA VAL A 41 37.16 -17.19 -1.33
C VAL A 41 37.75 -17.53 -2.69
N GLN A 42 36.92 -17.60 -3.72
CA GLN A 42 37.31 -17.87 -5.10
C GLN A 42 36.93 -16.70 -6.00
N VAL A 43 37.71 -16.48 -7.05
CA VAL A 43 37.46 -15.46 -8.04
C VAL A 43 37.29 -16.08 -9.42
N SER A 44 36.35 -15.54 -10.20
CA SER A 44 36.18 -15.89 -11.61
C SER A 44 35.76 -14.65 -12.39
N GLY A 45 35.98 -14.65 -13.70
CA GLY A 45 35.67 -13.53 -14.58
C GLY A 45 34.49 -13.81 -15.50
N GLY A 46 33.49 -12.92 -15.49
CA GLY A 46 32.43 -12.87 -16.50
C GLY A 46 32.77 -11.85 -17.57
N GLY A 47 33.33 -12.34 -18.69
CA GLY A 47 33.87 -11.46 -19.76
C GLY A 47 35.22 -10.80 -19.44
N LEU A 48 35.91 -11.28 -18.41
CA LEU A 48 37.22 -10.82 -17.96
C LEU A 48 38.23 -11.97 -17.98
N THR A 49 39.49 -11.66 -18.30
CA THR A 49 40.60 -12.60 -18.14
C THR A 49 41.33 -12.31 -16.84
N ILE A 50 41.47 -13.29 -15.97
CA ILE A 50 42.23 -13.20 -14.72
C ILE A 50 43.64 -13.75 -14.96
N GLN A 51 44.66 -12.95 -14.67
CA GLN A 51 46.05 -13.30 -14.82
C GLN A 51 46.82 -13.16 -13.49
N ASN A 52 47.92 -13.87 -13.35
CA ASN A 52 48.87 -13.75 -12.23
C ASN A 52 48.19 -13.96 -10.85
N LEU A 53 47.20 -14.87 -10.76
CA LEU A 53 46.51 -15.17 -9.52
C LEU A 53 47.45 -15.80 -8.49
N THR A 54 47.66 -15.12 -7.39
CA THR A 54 48.48 -15.60 -6.26
C THR A 54 47.74 -15.48 -4.93
N SER A 55 47.90 -16.46 -4.06
CA SER A 55 47.39 -16.43 -2.70
C SER A 55 48.39 -15.78 -1.76
N THR A 56 47.92 -14.97 -0.84
CA THR A 56 48.74 -14.27 0.17
C THR A 56 48.39 -14.67 1.63
N GLY A 57 47.79 -15.84 1.82
CA GLY A 57 47.42 -16.35 3.13
C GLY A 57 46.56 -17.62 3.03
N PRO A 58 46.12 -18.17 4.18
CA PRO A 58 45.28 -19.34 4.16
C PRO A 58 43.98 -19.11 3.42
N ILE A 59 43.57 -20.10 2.61
CA ILE A 59 42.37 -20.03 1.77
C ILE A 59 41.15 -20.60 2.52
N ASP A 60 41.37 -21.46 3.51
CA ASP A 60 40.31 -22.16 4.23
C ASP A 60 39.89 -21.44 5.51
N GLY A 61 38.93 -20.51 5.44
CA GLY A 61 38.21 -20.02 6.61
C GLY A 61 38.95 -19.08 7.59
N ALA A 62 40.24 -18.87 7.39
CA ALA A 62 41.05 -17.91 8.16
C ALA A 62 41.28 -16.63 7.32
N ALA A 63 41.84 -15.61 7.97
CA ALA A 63 42.22 -14.37 7.27
C ALA A 63 43.16 -14.68 6.12
N GLY A 64 42.85 -14.15 4.94
CA GLY A 64 43.61 -14.45 3.74
C GLY A 64 43.49 -13.38 2.67
N GLY A 65 44.15 -13.60 1.55
CA GLY A 65 44.11 -12.69 0.43
C GLY A 65 44.47 -13.33 -0.91
N LEU A 66 43.96 -12.71 -1.97
CA LEU A 66 44.27 -13.04 -3.35
C LEU A 66 44.77 -11.77 -4.05
N ARG A 67 45.79 -11.92 -4.92
CA ARG A 67 46.28 -10.87 -5.81
C ARG A 67 46.24 -11.38 -7.25
N PHE A 68 45.78 -10.57 -8.17
CA PHE A 68 45.71 -10.89 -9.59
C PHE A 68 45.59 -9.64 -10.41
N THR A 69 45.70 -9.81 -11.73
CA THR A 69 45.42 -8.76 -12.69
C THR A 69 44.20 -9.13 -13.51
N VAL A 70 43.34 -8.16 -13.76
CA VAL A 70 42.16 -8.35 -14.59
C VAL A 70 42.37 -7.63 -15.90
N ASP A 71 42.27 -8.37 -17.01
CA ASP A 71 42.27 -7.79 -18.35
C ASP A 71 40.84 -7.79 -18.91
N SER A 72 40.41 -6.65 -19.40
CA SER A 72 39.16 -6.46 -20.11
C SER A 72 39.39 -6.23 -21.59
N ALA A 73 38.61 -6.90 -22.44
CA ALA A 73 38.58 -6.59 -23.85
C ALA A 73 38.11 -5.16 -24.09
N PRO A 74 38.66 -4.43 -25.10
CA PRO A 74 38.14 -3.11 -25.45
C PRO A 74 36.64 -3.20 -25.79
N ARG A 75 35.83 -2.33 -25.21
CA ARG A 75 34.40 -2.26 -25.54
C ARG A 75 34.13 -1.13 -26.50
N THR A 76 33.29 -1.38 -27.47
CA THR A 76 32.80 -0.37 -28.40
C THR A 76 31.83 0.53 -27.69
N GLU A 77 30.87 0.83 -27.38
CA GLU A 77 30.10 1.75 -26.60
C GLU A 77 29.27 1.08 -25.50
N PRO A 78 29.18 1.66 -24.27
CA PRO A 78 28.29 1.13 -23.22
C PRO A 78 26.83 1.33 -23.63
N LYS A 79 26.01 0.28 -23.53
CA LYS A 79 24.56 0.37 -23.70
C LYS A 79 23.94 0.68 -22.33
N LEU A 80 23.75 1.96 -22.06
CA LEU A 80 23.07 2.39 -20.84
C LEU A 80 21.57 2.05 -20.89
N GLN A 81 20.99 1.74 -19.74
CA GLN A 81 19.56 1.59 -19.61
C GLN A 81 18.87 2.95 -19.82
N LYS A 82 17.74 2.94 -20.54
CA LYS A 82 16.88 4.12 -20.59
C LYS A 82 16.10 4.21 -19.27
N LEU A 83 16.36 5.29 -18.54
CA LEU A 83 15.69 5.49 -17.27
C LEU A 83 14.18 5.72 -17.46
N HIS A 84 13.36 4.88 -16.82
CA HIS A 84 11.90 5.07 -16.80
C HIS A 84 11.54 6.33 -15.98
N PRO A 85 10.46 7.08 -16.33
CA PRO A 85 10.05 8.30 -15.62
C PRO A 85 9.92 8.16 -14.09
N ILE A 86 9.44 7.02 -13.57
CA ILE A 86 9.33 6.78 -12.12
C ILE A 86 10.72 6.84 -11.44
N TRP A 87 11.75 6.27 -12.07
CA TRP A 87 13.11 6.35 -11.56
C TRP A 87 13.68 7.77 -11.62
N ALA A 88 13.32 8.54 -12.66
CA ALA A 88 13.69 9.94 -12.76
C ALA A 88 13.07 10.76 -11.60
N ASP A 89 11.83 10.48 -11.25
CA ASP A 89 11.15 11.12 -10.11
C ASP A 89 11.75 10.71 -8.78
N LEU A 90 12.08 9.43 -8.61
CA LEU A 90 12.76 8.94 -7.41
C LEU A 90 14.10 9.64 -7.22
N LEU A 91 14.89 9.78 -8.29
CA LEU A 91 16.16 10.51 -8.29
C LEU A 91 15.97 11.99 -7.95
N ALA A 92 14.95 12.64 -8.54
CA ALA A 92 14.66 14.05 -8.29
C ALA A 92 14.18 14.31 -6.84
N ALA A 93 13.53 13.33 -6.22
CA ALA A 93 13.06 13.41 -4.83
C ALA A 93 14.13 13.01 -3.79
N ALA A 94 15.21 12.34 -4.22
CA ALA A 94 16.27 11.86 -3.35
C ALA A 94 17.18 13.00 -2.84
N ASP A 95 17.81 12.79 -1.68
CA ASP A 95 18.92 13.65 -1.26
C ASP A 95 20.15 13.46 -2.20
N ALA A 96 21.08 14.41 -2.14
CA ALA A 96 22.23 14.43 -3.06
C ALA A 96 23.08 13.16 -3.03
N ASP A 97 23.23 12.52 -1.86
CA ASP A 97 24.03 11.30 -1.72
C ASP A 97 23.28 10.08 -2.28
N THR A 98 21.98 9.95 -1.99
CA THR A 98 21.13 8.91 -2.59
C THR A 98 21.02 9.08 -4.11
N ALA A 99 20.83 10.30 -4.60
CA ALA A 99 20.80 10.58 -6.03
C ALA A 99 22.13 10.21 -6.74
N ARG A 100 23.27 10.43 -6.06
CA ARG A 100 24.59 10.00 -6.56
C ARG A 100 24.67 8.47 -6.66
N ARG A 101 24.26 7.73 -5.63
CA ARG A 101 24.32 6.26 -5.62
C ARG A 101 23.40 5.66 -6.69
N LEU A 102 22.14 6.07 -6.73
CA LEU A 102 21.20 5.64 -7.77
C LEU A 102 21.62 6.06 -9.17
N GLY A 103 22.21 7.25 -9.31
CA GLY A 103 22.78 7.72 -10.56
C GLY A 103 23.94 6.85 -11.06
N HIS A 104 24.76 6.32 -10.15
CA HIS A 104 25.78 5.34 -10.49
C HIS A 104 25.15 4.03 -11.00
N ASP A 105 24.13 3.51 -10.34
CA ASP A 105 23.41 2.31 -10.78
C ASP A 105 22.78 2.52 -12.16
N ALA A 106 22.15 3.68 -12.38
CA ALA A 106 21.55 4.05 -13.66
C ALA A 106 22.56 4.20 -14.80
N SER A 107 23.80 4.57 -14.48
CA SER A 107 24.88 4.75 -15.48
C SER A 107 25.65 3.47 -15.81
N MET A 108 25.40 2.38 -15.08
CA MET A 108 26.05 1.10 -15.36
C MET A 108 25.48 0.42 -16.60
N ASP A 109 26.37 -0.07 -17.46
CA ASP A 109 25.96 -0.96 -18.55
C ASP A 109 25.57 -2.34 -17.96
N PRO A 110 24.34 -2.83 -18.15
CA PRO A 110 23.90 -4.12 -17.65
C PRO A 110 24.75 -5.30 -18.17
N HIS A 111 25.47 -5.11 -19.26
CA HIS A 111 26.36 -6.11 -19.87
C HIS A 111 27.83 -5.89 -19.54
N SER A 112 28.15 -5.01 -18.60
CA SER A 112 29.55 -4.81 -18.17
C SER A 112 30.20 -6.09 -17.71
N PRO A 113 31.48 -6.32 -18.11
CA PRO A 113 32.27 -7.44 -17.60
C PRO A 113 32.36 -7.39 -16.08
N ARG A 114 32.24 -8.53 -15.44
CA ARG A 114 32.14 -8.66 -13.98
C ARG A 114 33.23 -9.59 -13.42
N LEU A 115 33.75 -9.18 -12.29
CA LEU A 115 34.52 -10.06 -11.43
C LEU A 115 33.56 -10.67 -10.40
N PHE A 116 33.49 -12.01 -10.35
CA PHE A 116 32.70 -12.73 -9.37
C PHE A 116 33.59 -13.13 -8.18
N ILE A 117 33.13 -12.80 -6.99
CA ILE A 117 33.76 -13.18 -5.72
C ILE A 117 32.84 -14.20 -5.06
N HIS A 118 33.25 -15.45 -5.04
CA HIS A 118 32.51 -16.55 -4.45
C HIS A 118 32.96 -16.77 -3.02
N THR A 119 32.04 -16.74 -2.08
CA THR A 119 32.27 -16.98 -0.64
C THR A 119 31.70 -18.31 -0.17
N ARG A 120 30.94 -19.00 -1.04
CA ARG A 120 30.39 -20.34 -0.80
C ARG A 120 30.44 -21.19 -2.08
N PRO A 121 30.60 -22.55 -1.96
CA PRO A 121 30.56 -23.42 -3.11
C PRO A 121 29.26 -23.32 -3.91
N GLY A 122 29.34 -23.65 -5.21
CA GLY A 122 28.18 -23.71 -6.08
C GLY A 122 27.51 -22.36 -6.39
N GLY A 123 28.20 -21.24 -6.14
CA GLY A 123 27.65 -19.89 -6.37
C GLY A 123 26.56 -19.47 -5.40
N LEU A 124 26.38 -20.21 -4.29
CA LEU A 124 25.36 -19.95 -3.26
C LEU A 124 25.66 -18.76 -2.34
N GLY A 125 26.80 -18.10 -2.52
CA GLY A 125 27.19 -16.91 -1.76
C GLY A 125 28.31 -16.17 -2.43
N GLY A 126 28.33 -14.85 -2.27
CA GLY A 126 29.28 -13.96 -2.89
C GLY A 126 28.57 -12.74 -3.51
N PHE A 127 29.22 -12.16 -4.48
CA PHE A 127 28.75 -11.00 -5.23
C PHE A 127 29.52 -10.82 -6.53
N ALA A 128 29.00 -9.96 -7.40
CA ALA A 128 29.76 -9.46 -8.56
C ALA A 128 30.19 -8.02 -8.34
N VAL A 129 31.27 -7.62 -9.00
CA VAL A 129 31.73 -6.23 -9.10
C VAL A 129 32.12 -5.93 -10.54
N THR A 130 31.65 -4.83 -11.11
CA THR A 130 32.02 -4.45 -12.48
C THR A 130 33.39 -3.78 -12.50
N ILE A 131 34.02 -3.77 -13.67
CA ILE A 131 35.29 -3.05 -13.85
C ILE A 131 35.11 -1.55 -13.60
N GLU A 132 33.97 -1.00 -14.00
CA GLU A 132 33.63 0.41 -13.79
C GLU A 132 33.54 0.73 -12.29
N GLN A 133 32.90 -0.15 -11.49
CA GLN A 133 32.87 -0.01 -10.02
C GLN A 133 34.29 -0.05 -9.44
N LEU A 134 35.11 -1.02 -9.83
CA LEU A 134 36.48 -1.14 -9.33
C LEU A 134 37.36 0.08 -9.68
N LYS A 135 37.24 0.61 -10.88
CA LYS A 135 37.99 1.80 -11.33
C LYS A 135 37.54 3.07 -10.60
N ARG A 136 36.25 3.23 -10.41
CA ARG A 136 35.65 4.41 -9.75
C ARG A 136 35.95 4.44 -8.26
N GLU A 137 35.64 3.32 -7.58
CA GLU A 137 35.71 3.25 -6.11
C GLU A 137 37.14 2.98 -5.60
N ARG A 138 37.93 2.23 -6.33
CA ARG A 138 39.29 1.77 -6.00
C ARG A 138 39.40 0.95 -4.71
N ALA A 139 38.48 1.10 -3.77
CA ALA A 139 38.39 0.37 -2.51
C ALA A 139 36.91 0.08 -2.18
N ILE A 140 36.54 -1.18 -1.99
CA ILE A 140 35.18 -1.64 -1.71
C ILE A 140 35.20 -2.53 -0.47
N TRP A 141 34.43 -2.16 0.55
CA TRP A 141 34.24 -2.96 1.76
C TRP A 141 32.83 -3.57 1.82
N VAL A 142 32.75 -4.90 1.94
CA VAL A 142 31.51 -5.67 2.07
C VAL A 142 31.46 -6.31 3.45
N PRO A 143 30.99 -5.59 4.52
CA PRO A 143 31.05 -6.07 5.90
C PRO A 143 30.28 -7.38 6.16
N SER A 144 29.16 -7.56 5.47
CA SER A 144 28.30 -8.74 5.66
C SER A 144 28.98 -10.05 5.23
N LEU A 145 29.93 -9.97 4.33
CA LEU A 145 30.74 -11.11 3.84
C LEU A 145 32.18 -11.06 4.32
N ASP A 146 32.57 -10.01 5.05
CA ASP A 146 33.94 -9.75 5.51
C ASP A 146 34.96 -9.77 4.38
N VAL A 147 34.62 -9.15 3.24
CA VAL A 147 35.47 -9.07 2.03
C VAL A 147 35.82 -7.63 1.75
N TYR A 148 37.10 -7.36 1.54
CA TYR A 148 37.65 -6.07 1.13
C TYR A 148 38.37 -6.22 -0.22
N ILE A 149 37.99 -5.35 -1.18
CA ILE A 149 38.58 -5.36 -2.52
C ILE A 149 39.25 -4.01 -2.77
N THR A 150 40.43 -4.06 -3.36
CA THR A 150 41.11 -2.87 -3.88
C THR A 150 41.55 -3.08 -5.33
N ALA A 151 41.57 -1.98 -6.10
CA ALA A 151 41.97 -1.98 -7.50
C ALA A 151 42.93 -0.82 -7.81
N GLY A 152 43.89 -1.08 -8.70
CA GLY A 152 44.90 -0.09 -9.13
C GLY A 152 46.11 -0.02 -8.19
N ASP A 153 47.01 0.93 -8.50
CA ASP A 153 48.25 1.20 -7.76
C ASP A 153 48.35 2.71 -7.50
N PRO A 154 48.63 3.17 -6.27
CA PRO A 154 48.89 2.39 -5.05
C PRO A 154 47.62 1.79 -4.46
N VAL A 155 47.75 0.65 -3.78
CA VAL A 155 46.65 -0.05 -3.07
C VAL A 155 46.39 0.67 -1.76
N THR A 156 45.11 0.99 -1.48
CA THR A 156 44.69 1.47 -0.16
C THR A 156 44.57 0.29 0.81
N ASP A 157 45.26 0.31 1.95
CA ASP A 157 45.10 -0.73 2.95
C ASP A 157 43.75 -0.60 3.69
N PHE A 158 43.33 -1.73 4.32
CA PHE A 158 42.03 -1.80 4.99
C PHE A 158 41.88 -0.77 6.13
N ALA A 159 42.93 -0.58 6.94
CA ALA A 159 42.87 0.36 8.09
C ALA A 159 42.72 1.81 7.60
N THR A 160 43.41 2.18 6.53
CA THR A 160 43.25 3.51 5.89
C THR A 160 41.85 3.69 5.35
N HIS A 161 41.30 2.67 4.66
CA HIS A 161 39.94 2.71 4.15
C HIS A 161 38.92 2.84 5.29
N GLN A 162 39.05 2.07 6.37
CA GLN A 162 38.17 2.18 7.55
C GLN A 162 38.17 3.58 8.15
N LYS A 163 39.31 4.24 8.23
CA LYS A 163 39.40 5.65 8.68
C LYS A 163 38.64 6.59 7.74
N ALA A 164 38.68 6.35 6.43
CA ALA A 164 37.95 7.13 5.46
C ALA A 164 36.40 6.92 5.57
N LEU A 165 35.96 5.75 6.02
CA LEU A 165 34.53 5.46 6.27
C LEU A 165 34.02 6.01 7.60
N ALA A 166 34.88 6.38 8.53
CA ALA A 166 34.50 6.83 9.88
C ALA A 166 33.45 7.97 9.91
N PRO A 167 33.51 9.00 9.05
CA PRO A 167 32.49 10.07 9.02
C PRO A 167 31.09 9.59 8.60
N TRP A 168 31.01 8.43 7.96
CA TRP A 168 29.78 7.88 7.43
C TRP A 168 29.16 6.80 8.34
N GLN A 169 29.85 6.39 9.39
CA GLN A 169 29.33 5.43 10.35
C GLN A 169 28.03 5.93 10.98
N GLY A 170 27.05 5.03 11.14
CA GLY A 170 25.73 5.35 11.68
C GLY A 170 24.82 6.14 10.73
N LYS A 171 25.18 6.31 9.46
CA LYS A 171 24.37 7.05 8.48
C LYS A 171 23.29 6.22 7.80
N ARG A 172 23.31 4.89 7.92
CA ARG A 172 22.24 4.04 7.36
C ARG A 172 20.91 4.33 8.02
N ILE A 173 19.83 4.33 7.24
CA ILE A 173 18.48 4.68 7.73
C ILE A 173 18.07 3.83 8.94
N LEU A 174 18.24 2.51 8.86
CA LEU A 174 17.88 1.63 9.97
C LEU A 174 18.70 1.90 11.22
N GLN A 175 20.00 2.25 11.11
CA GLN A 175 20.83 2.64 12.26
C GLN A 175 20.38 3.97 12.87
N GLN A 176 20.01 4.94 12.04
CA GLN A 176 19.50 6.23 12.51
C GLN A 176 18.18 6.08 13.26
N LEU A 177 17.29 5.20 12.78
CA LEU A 177 16.03 4.93 13.45
C LEU A 177 16.18 4.42 14.87
N GLU A 178 17.18 3.57 15.14
CA GLU A 178 17.42 3.04 16.49
C GLU A 178 17.72 4.15 17.51
N SER A 179 18.41 5.22 17.09
CA SER A 179 18.76 6.35 17.97
C SER A 179 17.73 7.49 17.93
N ALA A 180 16.88 7.55 16.90
CA ALA A 180 15.87 8.61 16.73
C ALA A 180 14.72 8.48 17.77
N PRO A 181 14.00 9.57 18.08
CA PRO A 181 12.69 9.50 18.71
C PRO A 181 11.72 8.63 17.91
N GLU A 182 10.68 8.13 18.55
CA GLU A 182 9.60 7.44 17.81
C GLU A 182 8.89 8.41 16.88
N ALA A 183 8.61 7.94 15.69
CA ALA A 183 7.89 8.68 14.66
C ALA A 183 6.46 9.03 15.09
N SER A 184 5.89 10.06 14.47
CA SER A 184 4.51 10.49 14.67
C SER A 184 3.81 10.79 13.34
N TYR A 185 2.47 10.77 13.35
CA TYR A 185 1.68 11.14 12.18
C TYR A 185 1.92 12.59 11.75
N GLU A 186 1.99 13.49 12.72
CA GLU A 186 2.21 14.93 12.51
C GLU A 186 3.56 15.20 11.84
N GLU A 187 4.60 14.44 12.23
CA GLU A 187 5.92 14.54 11.63
C GLU A 187 5.87 14.24 10.12
N TYR A 188 5.17 13.17 9.73
CA TYR A 188 5.10 12.79 8.32
C TYR A 188 4.12 13.64 7.52
N THR A 189 3.00 14.06 8.08
CA THR A 189 2.10 14.98 7.38
C THR A 189 2.71 16.36 7.14
N ALA A 190 3.65 16.79 7.99
CA ALA A 190 4.43 18.00 7.74
C ALA A 190 5.43 17.86 6.58
N ARG A 191 5.85 16.64 6.27
CA ARG A 191 6.84 16.32 5.21
C ARG A 191 6.20 15.91 3.89
N TRP A 192 5.08 15.19 3.95
CA TRP A 192 4.31 14.81 2.78
C TRP A 192 3.36 15.92 2.39
N GLU A 193 3.44 16.34 1.14
CA GLU A 193 2.43 17.24 0.60
C GLU A 193 1.07 16.52 0.63
N ASP A 194 0.09 17.13 1.31
CA ASP A 194 -1.29 16.67 1.17
C ASP A 194 -1.76 16.98 -0.25
N MET A 195 -1.92 15.96 -1.05
CA MET A 195 -2.42 16.07 -2.43
C MET A 195 -3.85 16.59 -2.48
N GLY A 196 -4.47 16.71 -1.35
CA GLY A 196 -5.69 17.47 -1.18
C GLY A 196 -5.46 18.93 -0.83
N SER A 197 -4.26 19.47 -0.93
CA SER A 197 -4.01 20.88 -0.68
C SER A 197 -4.72 21.78 -1.71
N PRO A 198 -4.92 23.07 -1.43
CA PRO A 198 -5.49 24.01 -2.38
C PRO A 198 -4.82 24.05 -3.74
N ALA A 199 -3.53 23.70 -3.84
CA ALA A 199 -2.80 23.61 -5.10
C ALA A 199 -3.40 22.60 -6.10
N TYR A 200 -4.10 21.59 -5.59
CA TYR A 200 -4.74 20.54 -6.39
C TYR A 200 -6.26 20.72 -6.54
N ILE A 201 -6.83 21.81 -6.00
CA ILE A 201 -8.23 22.13 -6.23
C ILE A 201 -8.39 22.55 -7.67
N ASN A 202 -9.09 21.72 -8.43
CA ASN A 202 -9.58 22.10 -9.73
C ASN A 202 -11.05 22.53 -9.58
N PRO A 203 -11.39 23.79 -9.86
CA PRO A 203 -12.78 24.23 -9.83
C PRO A 203 -13.64 23.55 -10.90
N ARG A 204 -12.97 22.84 -11.83
CA ARG A 204 -13.62 22.02 -12.85
C ARG A 204 -13.18 20.58 -12.65
N PRO A 205 -14.10 19.63 -12.38
CA PRO A 205 -13.73 18.23 -12.24
C PRO A 205 -13.19 17.68 -13.55
N THR A 206 -11.88 17.84 -13.78
CA THR A 206 -11.20 17.45 -15.03
C THR A 206 -10.61 16.05 -15.00
N GLY A 207 -10.82 15.29 -13.94
CA GLY A 207 -10.41 13.90 -13.87
C GLY A 207 -9.07 13.64 -13.17
N ASN A 208 -8.20 14.61 -13.02
CA ASN A 208 -6.90 14.45 -12.39
C ASN A 208 -6.85 15.23 -11.07
N GLY A 209 -7.10 14.57 -9.95
CA GLY A 209 -7.07 15.21 -8.65
C GLY A 209 -7.67 14.32 -7.59
N HIS A 210 -7.60 14.76 -6.34
CA HIS A 210 -8.19 14.07 -5.22
C HIS A 210 -9.71 13.96 -5.38
N ILE A 211 -10.23 12.74 -5.37
CA ILE A 211 -11.65 12.44 -5.50
C ILE A 211 -12.03 11.39 -4.46
N ILE A 212 -13.02 11.74 -3.62
CA ILE A 212 -13.60 10.81 -2.66
C ILE A 212 -14.74 10.09 -3.33
N ALA A 213 -14.65 8.78 -3.49
CA ALA A 213 -15.77 7.99 -3.99
C ALA A 213 -16.77 7.74 -2.86
N VAL A 214 -18.03 8.16 -3.05
CA VAL A 214 -19.11 7.86 -2.13
C VAL A 214 -20.21 7.08 -2.84
N ALA A 215 -20.69 6.06 -2.16
CA ALA A 215 -21.75 5.17 -2.65
C ALA A 215 -22.46 4.53 -1.47
N TRP A 216 -23.45 3.69 -1.73
CA TRP A 216 -23.95 2.71 -0.76
C TRP A 216 -23.21 1.39 -0.91
N ASP A 217 -23.35 0.47 0.04
CA ASP A 217 -22.73 -0.85 -0.05
C ASP A 217 -23.02 -1.51 -1.40
N SER A 218 -21.95 -1.89 -2.10
CA SER A 218 -21.98 -2.60 -3.39
C SER A 218 -22.81 -1.92 -4.50
N SER A 219 -23.04 -0.59 -4.41
CA SER A 219 -23.87 0.12 -5.39
C SER A 219 -23.22 0.21 -6.76
N ILE A 220 -24.02 -0.01 -7.82
CA ILE A 220 -23.61 0.24 -9.19
C ILE A 220 -23.45 1.75 -9.44
N HIS A 221 -24.37 2.55 -8.90
CA HIS A 221 -24.33 4.00 -9.00
C HIS A 221 -23.47 4.61 -7.89
N LYS A 222 -22.36 5.23 -8.28
CA LYS A 222 -21.38 5.84 -7.39
C LYS A 222 -21.18 7.33 -7.76
N PHE A 223 -20.71 8.09 -6.77
CA PHE A 223 -20.37 9.50 -6.97
C PHE A 223 -18.95 9.76 -6.50
N GLY A 224 -18.24 10.65 -7.19
CA GLY A 224 -16.96 11.19 -6.75
C GLY A 224 -17.13 12.62 -6.28
N ILE A 225 -16.55 12.97 -5.15
CA ILE A 225 -16.52 14.34 -4.62
C ILE A 225 -15.08 14.82 -4.72
N ASP A 226 -14.86 15.93 -5.43
CA ASP A 226 -13.54 16.55 -5.51
C ASP A 226 -13.29 17.52 -4.34
N ARG A 227 -12.08 18.10 -4.32
CA ARG A 227 -11.68 19.06 -3.28
C ARG A 227 -12.51 20.35 -3.27
N GLY A 228 -13.11 20.72 -4.37
CA GLY A 228 -14.00 21.87 -4.51
C GLY A 228 -15.46 21.57 -4.22
N ALA A 229 -15.78 20.45 -3.60
CA ALA A 229 -17.14 19.93 -3.45
C ALA A 229 -17.85 19.64 -4.78
N GLY A 230 -17.12 19.56 -5.89
CA GLY A 230 -17.64 19.12 -7.16
C GLY A 230 -18.03 17.65 -7.13
N VAL A 231 -19.08 17.27 -7.87
CA VAL A 231 -19.60 15.91 -7.95
C VAL A 231 -19.49 15.37 -9.35
N ARG A 232 -19.11 14.09 -9.48
CA ARG A 232 -19.09 13.35 -10.74
C ARG A 232 -19.65 11.94 -10.55
N ASN A 233 -20.17 11.35 -11.62
CA ASN A 233 -20.64 9.97 -11.63
C ASN A 233 -20.18 9.17 -12.85
N ASP A 234 -18.97 9.45 -13.36
CA ASP A 234 -18.44 8.93 -14.61
C ASP A 234 -17.80 7.52 -14.50
N PHE A 235 -18.32 6.67 -13.62
CA PHE A 235 -17.82 5.32 -13.36
C PHE A 235 -18.40 4.25 -14.30
N GLY A 236 -18.35 4.47 -15.60
CA GLY A 236 -18.95 3.55 -16.57
C GLY A 236 -20.48 3.65 -16.66
N ASN A 237 -21.06 4.69 -16.09
CA ASN A 237 -22.45 5.03 -16.30
C ASN A 237 -22.65 5.63 -17.69
N PRO A 238 -23.66 5.20 -18.46
CA PRO A 238 -24.00 5.84 -19.72
C PRO A 238 -24.51 7.29 -19.54
N ASP A 239 -24.86 7.62 -18.32
CA ASP A 239 -25.44 8.89 -17.90
C ASP A 239 -24.43 9.72 -17.07
N GLN A 240 -23.28 10.03 -17.68
CA GLN A 240 -22.19 10.72 -17.02
C GLN A 240 -22.47 12.19 -16.85
N PHE A 241 -22.28 12.71 -15.62
CA PHE A 241 -22.36 14.14 -15.34
C PHE A 241 -21.24 14.62 -14.45
N ARG A 242 -21.05 15.96 -14.46
CA ARG A 242 -20.24 16.71 -13.51
C ARG A 242 -21.04 17.88 -13.00
N PHE A 243 -20.89 18.18 -11.70
CA PHE A 243 -21.60 19.25 -11.01
C PHE A 243 -20.62 19.95 -10.06
N TRP A 244 -20.69 21.29 -10.00
CA TRP A 244 -19.86 22.04 -9.04
C TRP A 244 -20.51 23.36 -8.65
N TYR A 245 -20.01 23.91 -7.54
CA TYR A 245 -20.39 25.21 -7.00
C TYR A 245 -19.38 26.27 -7.40
N GLU A 246 -19.88 27.49 -7.63
CA GLU A 246 -19.07 28.69 -7.77
C GLU A 246 -19.60 29.75 -6.82
N PHE A 247 -18.73 30.24 -5.94
CA PHE A 247 -19.08 31.19 -4.88
C PHE A 247 -18.49 32.57 -5.18
N GLY A 248 -19.33 33.61 -5.17
CA GLY A 248 -18.92 35.01 -5.35
C GLY A 248 -18.26 35.30 -6.70
N ASP A 249 -17.37 36.28 -6.74
CA ASP A 249 -16.69 36.70 -7.98
C ASP A 249 -15.58 35.74 -8.40
N LEU A 250 -15.83 34.96 -9.42
CA LEU A 250 -14.95 33.94 -9.97
C LEU A 250 -13.63 34.49 -10.53
N THR A 251 -13.54 35.79 -10.85
CA THR A 251 -12.30 36.39 -11.35
C THR A 251 -11.17 36.39 -10.32
N LYS A 252 -11.49 36.21 -9.02
CA LYS A 252 -10.55 36.22 -7.91
C LYS A 252 -9.96 34.84 -7.57
N GLY A 253 -10.31 33.79 -8.30
CA GLY A 253 -9.82 32.44 -8.12
C GLY A 253 -10.47 31.67 -6.95
N VAL A 254 -10.81 30.41 -7.17
CA VAL A 254 -11.47 29.51 -6.16
C VAL A 254 -10.50 29.02 -5.09
N THR A 255 -9.23 28.82 -5.45
CA THR A 255 -8.21 28.24 -4.57
C THR A 255 -7.99 29.01 -3.27
N ASN A 256 -8.09 30.32 -3.29
CA ASN A 256 -7.91 31.17 -2.10
C ASN A 256 -9.09 31.16 -1.12
N SER A 257 -10.21 30.56 -1.51
CA SER A 257 -11.43 30.48 -0.69
C SER A 257 -11.51 29.20 0.11
N TRP A 258 -10.90 28.12 -0.35
CA TRP A 258 -10.95 26.81 0.28
C TRP A 258 -10.24 26.80 1.63
N LYS A 259 -10.87 26.17 2.63
CA LYS A 259 -10.33 26.05 3.99
C LYS A 259 -10.02 24.62 4.39
N ARG A 260 -10.98 23.72 4.18
CA ARG A 260 -10.84 22.32 4.56
C ARG A 260 -11.86 21.44 3.87
N GLN A 261 -11.54 20.15 3.82
CA GLN A 261 -12.49 19.07 3.55
C GLN A 261 -12.29 17.99 4.61
N SER A 262 -13.34 17.37 5.10
CA SER A 262 -13.27 16.36 6.16
C SER A 262 -14.40 15.35 6.06
N LEU A 263 -14.19 14.15 6.61
CA LEU A 263 -15.20 13.15 6.87
C LEU A 263 -15.84 13.36 8.25
N LEU A 264 -17.08 12.93 8.41
CA LEU A 264 -17.74 12.90 9.72
C LEU A 264 -17.27 11.64 10.50
N ASP A 265 -16.31 11.81 11.41
CA ASP A 265 -15.74 10.71 12.22
C ASP A 265 -15.29 9.50 11.39
N GLY A 266 -14.68 9.72 10.23
CA GLY A 266 -14.22 8.68 9.32
C GLY A 266 -15.33 8.00 8.50
N LEU A 267 -16.58 8.49 8.52
CA LEU A 267 -17.70 7.96 7.75
C LEU A 267 -17.95 8.78 6.47
N PRO A 268 -18.60 8.22 5.43
CA PRO A 268 -18.75 8.85 4.12
C PRO A 268 -19.81 9.96 4.06
N ILE A 269 -19.72 10.89 4.98
CA ILE A 269 -20.41 12.19 4.98
C ILE A 269 -19.31 13.23 4.92
N VAL A 270 -19.18 13.87 3.76
CA VAL A 270 -18.08 14.76 3.42
C VAL A 270 -18.50 16.20 3.62
N THR A 271 -17.71 16.99 4.34
CA THR A 271 -17.92 18.42 4.51
C THR A 271 -16.75 19.18 3.91
N THR A 272 -17.04 20.11 2.99
CA THR A 272 -16.07 21.03 2.40
C THR A 272 -16.41 22.46 2.80
N VAL A 273 -15.42 23.21 3.26
CA VAL A 273 -15.59 24.59 3.78
C VAL A 273 -14.81 25.58 2.93
N PHE A 274 -15.49 26.66 2.57
CA PHE A 274 -14.90 27.82 1.88
C PHE A 274 -15.20 29.10 2.67
N GLU A 275 -14.31 30.09 2.59
CA GLU A 275 -14.53 31.44 3.15
C GLU A 275 -14.16 32.48 2.11
N ARG A 276 -15.10 33.34 1.79
CA ARG A 276 -14.94 34.38 0.76
C ARG A 276 -15.88 35.56 0.99
N GLU A 277 -15.37 36.78 0.77
CA GLU A 277 -16.16 38.01 0.77
C GLU A 277 -17.06 38.20 2.02
N GLY A 278 -16.50 37.85 3.21
CA GLY A 278 -17.22 37.93 4.48
C GLY A 278 -18.23 36.80 4.72
N LEU A 279 -18.26 35.81 3.86
CA LEU A 279 -19.14 34.64 3.95
C LEU A 279 -18.38 33.34 4.12
N ARG A 280 -18.96 32.41 4.89
CA ARG A 280 -18.57 31.01 5.00
C ARG A 280 -19.60 30.14 4.30
N TYR A 281 -19.09 29.28 3.42
CA TYR A 281 -19.86 28.29 2.67
C TYR A 281 -19.45 26.89 3.16
N GLU A 282 -20.40 26.10 3.60
CA GLU A 282 -20.19 24.75 4.07
C GLU A 282 -21.06 23.79 3.25
N VAL A 283 -20.42 22.90 2.47
CA VAL A 283 -21.09 21.91 1.64
C VAL A 283 -20.94 20.55 2.29
N GLU A 284 -22.03 19.99 2.81
CA GLU A 284 -22.09 18.62 3.34
C GLU A 284 -22.74 17.70 2.29
N GLN A 285 -22.07 16.55 2.00
CA GLN A 285 -22.44 15.68 0.87
C GLN A 285 -22.35 14.19 1.27
N PHE A 286 -23.33 13.38 0.82
CA PHE A 286 -23.35 11.94 1.01
C PHE A 286 -24.26 11.25 -0.02
N ALA A 287 -23.99 9.97 -0.34
CA ALA A 287 -24.82 9.16 -1.21
C ALA A 287 -25.97 8.49 -0.43
N TYR A 288 -27.16 8.45 -1.02
CA TYR A 288 -28.34 7.84 -0.40
C TYR A 288 -29.20 7.10 -1.43
N PRO A 289 -29.74 5.88 -1.13
CA PRO A 289 -30.68 5.20 -2.00
C PRO A 289 -31.99 5.97 -2.16
N LEU A 290 -32.52 6.07 -3.38
CA LEU A 290 -33.75 6.84 -3.65
C LEU A 290 -34.93 6.40 -2.79
N ASP A 291 -35.13 5.09 -2.64
CA ASP A 291 -36.24 4.48 -1.89
C ASP A 291 -35.88 4.17 -0.44
N GLY A 292 -34.74 4.70 0.05
CA GLY A 292 -34.23 4.41 1.40
C GLY A 292 -33.38 3.15 1.47
N PRO A 293 -32.85 2.83 2.67
CA PRO A 293 -32.01 1.66 2.88
C PRO A 293 -32.71 0.36 2.49
N PRO A 294 -32.11 -0.47 1.62
CA PRO A 294 -32.72 -1.73 1.22
C PRO A 294 -32.73 -2.76 2.36
N ALA A 295 -33.72 -3.64 2.40
CA ALA A 295 -33.82 -4.71 3.39
C ALA A 295 -32.72 -5.78 3.23
N GLN A 296 -32.16 -5.95 2.03
CA GLN A 296 -31.08 -6.89 1.69
C GLN A 296 -29.98 -6.17 0.94
N ARG A 297 -28.74 -6.66 1.04
CA ARG A 297 -27.62 -6.14 0.24
C ARG A 297 -27.92 -6.23 -1.27
N ARG A 298 -27.90 -5.09 -1.92
CA ARG A 298 -28.10 -4.97 -3.37
C ARG A 298 -27.45 -3.69 -3.90
N GLY A 299 -27.09 -3.67 -5.19
CA GLY A 299 -26.39 -2.53 -5.78
C GLY A 299 -27.14 -1.83 -6.93
N ASP A 300 -28.21 -2.42 -7.42
CA ASP A 300 -28.96 -1.99 -8.59
C ASP A 300 -30.00 -0.89 -8.31
N MET A 301 -29.91 -0.26 -7.15
CA MET A 301 -30.82 0.81 -6.74
C MET A 301 -30.44 2.15 -7.38
N PRO A 302 -31.41 2.99 -7.76
CA PRO A 302 -31.15 4.40 -8.03
C PRO A 302 -30.58 5.08 -6.77
N MET A 303 -29.55 5.89 -6.97
CA MET A 303 -28.87 6.61 -5.90
C MET A 303 -29.08 8.12 -6.06
N VAL A 304 -28.99 8.85 -4.96
CA VAL A 304 -29.06 10.32 -4.94
C VAL A 304 -27.84 10.85 -4.19
N MET A 305 -27.08 11.75 -4.81
CA MET A 305 -26.14 12.58 -4.07
C MET A 305 -26.94 13.66 -3.35
N MET A 306 -27.04 13.52 -2.04
CA MET A 306 -27.67 14.49 -1.15
C MET A 306 -26.62 15.52 -0.73
N GLN A 307 -26.95 16.80 -0.92
CA GLN A 307 -26.04 17.89 -0.58
C GLN A 307 -26.79 18.99 0.18
N ARG A 308 -26.12 19.56 1.17
CA ARG A 308 -26.54 20.76 1.87
C ARG A 308 -25.45 21.82 1.76
N LEU A 309 -25.76 22.94 1.11
CA LEU A 309 -24.93 24.13 1.19
C LEU A 309 -25.50 25.01 2.31
N LEU A 310 -24.67 25.32 3.30
CA LEU A 310 -24.96 26.24 4.38
C LEU A 310 -24.10 27.49 4.21
N VAL A 311 -24.73 28.69 4.17
CA VAL A 311 -24.03 29.98 4.00
C VAL A 311 -24.28 30.85 5.22
N SER A 312 -23.22 31.33 5.85
CA SER A 312 -23.29 32.19 7.04
C SER A 312 -22.38 33.41 6.92
N SER A 313 -22.76 34.52 7.57
CA SER A 313 -21.95 35.73 7.64
C SER A 313 -20.79 35.56 8.63
N LEU A 314 -19.59 35.98 8.23
CA LEU A 314 -18.38 36.01 9.07
C LEU A 314 -18.14 37.41 9.67
N ASP A 315 -18.67 38.46 9.04
CA ASP A 315 -18.45 39.86 9.45
C ASP A 315 -19.63 40.46 10.22
N GLY A 316 -20.66 39.64 10.49
CA GLY A 316 -21.85 40.04 11.23
C GLY A 316 -22.76 41.04 10.47
N LYS A 317 -22.64 41.15 9.15
CA LYS A 317 -23.48 41.95 8.27
C LYS A 317 -24.39 41.10 7.42
N PRO A 318 -25.55 41.59 6.99
CA PRO A 318 -26.35 40.90 6.00
C PRO A 318 -25.67 40.92 4.63
N HIS A 319 -25.76 39.85 3.89
CA HIS A 319 -25.18 39.72 2.55
C HIS A 319 -26.23 39.17 1.58
N ARG A 320 -26.10 39.54 0.29
CA ARG A 320 -26.77 38.83 -0.77
C ARG A 320 -25.75 38.07 -1.57
N ALA A 321 -25.74 36.75 -1.40
CA ALA A 321 -24.77 35.85 -1.99
C ALA A 321 -25.31 35.23 -3.29
N PRO A 322 -24.72 35.49 -4.47
CA PRO A 322 -25.01 34.69 -5.65
C PRO A 322 -24.31 33.35 -5.59
N ILE A 323 -25.08 32.28 -5.64
CA ILE A 323 -24.56 30.92 -5.73
C ILE A 323 -24.76 30.42 -7.14
N THR A 324 -23.69 30.21 -7.88
CA THR A 324 -23.75 29.60 -9.20
C THR A 324 -23.49 28.09 -9.10
N LEU A 325 -24.44 27.33 -9.63
CA LEU A 325 -24.37 25.90 -9.77
C LEU A 325 -24.13 25.57 -11.23
N THR A 326 -23.11 24.81 -11.52
CA THR A 326 -22.81 24.36 -12.88
C THR A 326 -23.04 22.86 -13.00
N HIS A 327 -23.84 22.46 -13.97
CA HIS A 327 -24.07 21.07 -14.33
C HIS A 327 -23.58 20.84 -15.78
N GLN A 328 -22.71 19.84 -15.93
CA GLN A 328 -22.13 19.45 -17.22
C GLN A 328 -22.47 17.99 -17.51
N ARG A 329 -22.88 17.70 -18.75
CA ARG A 329 -23.27 16.37 -19.15
C ARG A 329 -22.91 16.12 -20.63
N ALA A 330 -22.52 14.87 -20.95
CA ALA A 330 -22.38 14.43 -22.32
C ALA A 330 -23.77 14.32 -22.95
N MET A 331 -24.02 15.10 -24.00
CA MET A 331 -25.29 15.07 -24.72
C MET A 331 -25.06 15.28 -26.22
N PRO A 332 -25.79 14.56 -27.08
CA PRO A 332 -25.79 14.86 -28.50
C PRO A 332 -26.22 16.32 -28.75
N ALA A 333 -25.64 16.99 -29.75
CA ALA A 333 -25.92 18.39 -30.08
C ALA A 333 -27.42 18.65 -30.29
N SER A 334 -28.16 17.71 -30.84
CA SER A 334 -29.61 17.79 -31.06
C SER A 334 -30.45 17.81 -29.76
N LEU A 335 -29.87 17.43 -28.62
CA LEU A 335 -30.55 17.34 -27.32
C LEU A 335 -30.24 18.52 -26.39
N SER A 336 -29.34 19.43 -26.76
CA SER A 336 -28.95 20.59 -25.94
C SER A 336 -30.09 21.58 -25.64
N SER A 337 -31.08 21.64 -26.52
CA SER A 337 -32.26 22.49 -26.34
C SER A 337 -33.37 21.89 -25.49
N VAL A 338 -33.14 20.71 -24.89
CA VAL A 338 -34.21 19.90 -24.27
C VAL A 338 -34.17 19.94 -22.75
N MET A 339 -33.22 20.69 -22.15
CA MET A 339 -33.24 20.96 -20.72
C MET A 339 -34.18 22.11 -20.42
N ASP A 340 -35.03 21.94 -19.44
CA ASP A 340 -35.88 23.01 -18.93
C ASP A 340 -35.74 23.13 -17.41
N LEU A 341 -35.93 24.37 -16.96
CA LEU A 341 -35.94 24.74 -15.55
C LEU A 341 -37.39 25.04 -15.18
N GLN A 342 -37.83 24.42 -14.10
CA GLN A 342 -39.13 24.67 -13.50
C GLN A 342 -38.90 25.16 -12.06
N GLN A 343 -39.32 26.39 -11.78
CA GLN A 343 -39.26 26.93 -10.42
C GLN A 343 -40.68 27.15 -9.86
N THR A 344 -40.90 26.68 -8.64
CA THR A 344 -42.14 26.92 -7.87
C THR A 344 -41.75 27.31 -6.46
N GLY A 345 -41.78 28.61 -6.20
CA GLY A 345 -41.32 29.19 -4.95
C GLY A 345 -39.84 28.85 -4.70
N PRO A 346 -39.48 28.30 -3.51
CA PRO A 346 -38.10 27.96 -3.20
C PRO A 346 -37.58 26.68 -3.87
N ARG A 347 -38.44 25.95 -4.60
CA ARG A 347 -38.07 24.69 -5.26
C ARG A 347 -37.79 24.89 -6.73
N ILE A 348 -36.62 24.40 -7.17
CA ILE A 348 -36.15 24.42 -8.56
C ILE A 348 -35.94 22.98 -9.01
N VAL A 349 -36.44 22.63 -10.19
CA VAL A 349 -36.22 21.30 -10.82
C VAL A 349 -35.66 21.50 -12.22
N VAL A 350 -34.53 20.89 -12.50
CA VAL A 350 -33.98 20.79 -13.84
C VAL A 350 -34.35 19.44 -14.44
N LYS A 351 -35.03 19.48 -15.58
CA LYS A 351 -35.51 18.30 -16.31
C LYS A 351 -34.82 18.18 -17.67
N ASN A 352 -34.63 16.93 -18.07
CA ASN A 352 -34.27 16.58 -19.44
C ASN A 352 -35.48 15.97 -20.12
N ARG A 353 -36.07 16.67 -21.11
CA ARG A 353 -37.27 16.19 -21.83
C ARG A 353 -36.99 14.96 -22.69
N SER A 354 -35.78 14.83 -23.25
CA SER A 354 -35.42 13.70 -24.11
C SER A 354 -35.22 12.39 -23.34
N PHE A 355 -34.72 12.46 -22.11
CA PHE A 355 -34.62 11.30 -21.23
C PHE A 355 -35.82 11.15 -20.29
N GLY A 356 -36.80 12.04 -20.40
CA GLY A 356 -38.05 11.97 -19.65
C GLY A 356 -37.93 12.14 -18.15
N GLY A 357 -36.87 12.87 -17.63
CA GLY A 357 -36.70 12.82 -16.20
C GLY A 357 -35.94 13.97 -15.54
N THR A 358 -35.95 13.94 -14.23
CA THR A 358 -35.30 14.91 -13.37
C THR A 358 -33.79 14.66 -13.29
N LEU A 359 -33.00 15.69 -13.57
CA LEU A 359 -31.55 15.74 -13.51
C LEU A 359 -31.05 16.28 -12.17
N LEU A 360 -31.77 17.23 -11.61
CA LEU A 360 -31.38 18.01 -10.45
C LEU A 360 -32.61 18.58 -9.77
N GLU A 361 -32.65 18.55 -8.45
CA GLU A 361 -33.62 19.27 -7.63
C GLU A 361 -32.90 20.13 -6.60
N ILE A 362 -33.32 21.36 -6.43
CA ILE A 362 -32.82 22.33 -5.46
C ILE A 362 -33.98 22.85 -4.61
N ASN A 363 -33.78 22.97 -3.31
CA ASN A 363 -34.73 23.54 -2.39
C ASN A 363 -34.06 24.63 -1.53
N GLY A 364 -34.76 25.73 -1.23
CA GLY A 364 -34.29 26.82 -0.36
C GLY A 364 -33.84 28.05 -1.08
N ALA A 365 -34.22 28.24 -2.36
CA ALA A 365 -33.96 29.50 -3.08
C ALA A 365 -34.77 30.67 -2.49
N ASP A 366 -34.11 31.83 -2.26
CA ASP A 366 -34.77 33.03 -1.73
C ASP A 366 -35.38 33.93 -2.82
N GLY A 367 -35.06 33.69 -4.08
CA GLY A 367 -35.54 34.47 -5.22
C GLY A 367 -35.56 33.68 -6.52
N GLU A 368 -35.85 34.33 -7.62
CA GLU A 368 -35.87 33.75 -8.94
C GLU A 368 -34.44 33.39 -9.37
N ALA A 369 -34.26 32.16 -9.82
CA ALA A 369 -32.98 31.65 -10.33
C ALA A 369 -32.72 32.19 -11.73
N VAL A 370 -31.50 32.69 -11.94
CA VAL A 370 -31.06 33.13 -13.26
C VAL A 370 -30.45 31.94 -14.01
N TRP A 371 -31.04 31.61 -15.13
CA TRP A 371 -30.60 30.52 -16.00
C TRP A 371 -29.80 31.10 -17.16
N SER A 372 -28.52 30.73 -17.27
CA SER A 372 -27.75 30.92 -18.48
C SER A 372 -27.91 29.69 -19.35
N GLY A 373 -28.15 29.88 -20.64
CA GLY A 373 -28.45 28.82 -21.58
C GLY A 373 -27.38 27.69 -21.63
N VAL A 374 -27.66 26.67 -22.44
CA VAL A 374 -26.75 25.54 -22.63
C VAL A 374 -25.58 25.96 -23.52
N GLU A 375 -24.37 25.83 -23.03
CA GLU A 375 -23.12 26.13 -23.74
C GLU A 375 -22.37 24.87 -24.11
N ASP A 376 -21.75 24.87 -25.28
CA ASP A 376 -20.76 23.85 -25.65
C ASP A 376 -19.46 24.10 -24.85
N TYR A 377 -19.06 23.11 -24.05
CA TYR A 377 -17.88 23.28 -23.19
C TYR A 377 -16.56 22.90 -23.88
N ASP A 378 -16.59 21.88 -24.72
CA ASP A 378 -15.42 21.40 -25.46
C ASP A 378 -15.80 20.65 -26.74
N LYS A 379 -14.77 20.18 -27.47
CA LYS A 379 -14.93 19.38 -28.69
C LYS A 379 -15.49 17.97 -28.46
N THR A 380 -15.73 17.57 -27.22
CA THR A 380 -16.19 16.21 -26.85
C THR A 380 -17.71 16.10 -26.78
N GLY A 381 -18.45 17.16 -27.06
CA GLY A 381 -19.90 17.16 -27.00
C GLY A 381 -20.49 17.33 -25.59
N MET A 382 -19.67 17.75 -24.63
CA MET A 382 -20.14 18.10 -23.29
C MET A 382 -20.91 19.42 -23.29
N LYS A 383 -22.11 19.41 -22.73
CA LYS A 383 -22.95 20.58 -22.54
C LYS A 383 -22.90 21.07 -21.10
N ARG A 384 -22.79 22.38 -20.92
CA ARG A 384 -22.74 23.06 -19.63
C ARG A 384 -23.95 23.97 -19.42
N ILE A 385 -24.48 23.92 -18.22
CA ILE A 385 -25.60 24.73 -17.78
C ILE A 385 -25.19 25.43 -16.50
N ASN A 386 -25.37 26.76 -16.45
CA ASN A 386 -25.14 27.53 -15.25
C ASN A 386 -26.49 28.05 -14.71
N LEU A 387 -26.66 27.88 -13.39
CA LEU A 387 -27.82 28.32 -12.66
C LEU A 387 -27.37 29.19 -11.48
N THR A 388 -27.67 30.46 -11.47
CA THR A 388 -27.32 31.37 -10.39
C THR A 388 -28.55 31.62 -9.51
N ILE A 389 -28.43 31.34 -8.23
CA ILE A 389 -29.45 31.45 -7.19
C ILE A 389 -29.01 32.52 -6.21
N PRO A 390 -29.77 33.56 -6.00
CA PRO A 390 -29.51 34.53 -4.96
C PRO A 390 -29.92 33.97 -3.60
N LEU A 391 -29.08 34.19 -2.58
CA LEU A 391 -29.37 33.87 -1.17
C LEU A 391 -29.24 35.15 -0.34
N ASP A 392 -30.24 35.47 0.45
CA ASP A 392 -30.23 36.57 1.39
C ASP A 392 -29.74 36.06 2.75
N VAL A 393 -28.43 36.20 3.03
CA VAL A 393 -27.79 35.74 4.24
C VAL A 393 -27.94 36.76 5.35
N PRO A 394 -28.58 36.44 6.48
CA PRO A 394 -28.75 37.38 7.58
C PRO A 394 -27.42 37.66 8.28
N ALA A 395 -27.33 38.79 9.00
CA ALA A 395 -26.17 39.15 9.82
C ALA A 395 -25.87 38.10 10.91
N GLN A 396 -26.89 37.43 11.40
CA GLN A 396 -26.81 36.33 12.35
C GLN A 396 -27.63 35.14 11.85
N GLY A 397 -27.09 33.94 11.99
CA GLY A 397 -27.69 32.72 11.48
C GLY A 397 -27.11 32.30 10.11
N ALA A 398 -27.86 31.49 9.39
CA ALA A 398 -27.41 30.92 8.11
C ALA A 398 -28.57 30.70 7.14
N ARG A 399 -28.26 30.63 5.88
CA ARG A 399 -29.16 30.17 4.79
C ARG A 399 -28.69 28.84 4.27
N GLN A 400 -29.61 28.00 3.81
CA GLN A 400 -29.29 26.71 3.25
C GLN A 400 -29.94 26.45 1.90
N LEU A 401 -29.22 25.78 1.04
CA LEU A 401 -29.76 25.11 -0.15
C LEU A 401 -29.60 23.60 0.04
N ILE A 402 -30.64 22.84 -0.30
CA ILE A 402 -30.57 21.39 -0.44
C ILE A 402 -30.53 21.05 -1.93
N VAL A 403 -29.51 20.35 -2.35
CA VAL A 403 -29.30 19.93 -3.74
C VAL A 403 -29.33 18.40 -3.80
N LYS A 404 -30.15 17.87 -4.71
CA LYS A 404 -30.32 16.43 -4.93
C LYS A 404 -29.95 16.07 -6.36
N LEU A 405 -28.90 15.25 -6.54
CA LEU A 405 -28.44 14.80 -7.85
C LEU A 405 -28.69 13.28 -7.97
N PRO A 406 -29.71 12.85 -8.73
CA PRO A 406 -29.97 11.43 -8.90
C PRO A 406 -29.04 10.77 -9.94
N SER A 407 -28.76 9.49 -9.76
CA SER A 407 -28.14 8.59 -10.71
C SER A 407 -28.85 7.24 -10.66
N PRO A 408 -29.51 6.78 -11.76
CA PRO A 408 -29.68 7.46 -13.07
C PRO A 408 -30.65 8.64 -13.02
N VAL A 409 -30.86 9.28 -14.17
CA VAL A 409 -31.94 10.28 -14.37
C VAL A 409 -33.29 9.66 -14.01
N LEU A 410 -34.10 10.39 -13.25
CA LEU A 410 -35.37 9.86 -12.73
C LEU A 410 -36.58 10.33 -13.54
N ALA A 411 -37.24 9.40 -14.20
CA ALA A 411 -38.60 9.57 -14.68
C ALA A 411 -39.63 9.35 -13.55
N GLU A 412 -40.89 9.64 -13.78
CA GLU A 412 -41.95 9.26 -12.84
C GLU A 412 -42.08 7.73 -12.74
N PRO A 413 -42.31 7.13 -11.55
CA PRO A 413 -42.60 7.83 -10.28
C PRO A 413 -41.38 8.23 -9.45
N GLY A 414 -40.13 7.95 -9.92
CA GLY A 414 -38.90 8.21 -9.17
C GLY A 414 -38.70 9.71 -8.89
N ALA A 415 -39.09 10.59 -9.81
CA ALA A 415 -39.03 12.03 -9.61
C ALA A 415 -39.93 12.50 -8.45
N ALA A 416 -41.10 11.88 -8.30
CA ALA A 416 -41.98 12.15 -7.16
C ALA A 416 -41.42 11.64 -5.84
N THR A 417 -40.67 10.54 -5.84
CA THR A 417 -39.94 10.02 -4.68
C THR A 417 -38.81 10.97 -4.31
N LEU A 418 -38.02 11.43 -5.28
CA LEU A 418 -36.93 12.39 -5.09
C LEU A 418 -37.44 13.67 -4.39
N ALA A 419 -38.61 14.20 -4.84
CA ALA A 419 -39.22 15.38 -4.27
C ALA A 419 -39.52 15.25 -2.78
N LYS A 420 -39.89 14.05 -2.33
CA LYS A 420 -40.27 13.74 -0.93
C LYS A 420 -39.04 13.46 -0.04
N LEU A 421 -37.85 13.26 -0.60
CA LEU A 421 -36.67 12.97 0.21
C LEU A 421 -36.35 14.15 1.14
N ASP A 422 -36.36 13.87 2.43
CA ASP A 422 -35.92 14.80 3.47
C ASP A 422 -34.42 14.62 3.74
N TYR A 423 -33.68 15.73 3.72
CA TYR A 423 -32.23 15.73 3.89
C TYR A 423 -31.80 15.23 5.28
N ALA A 424 -32.48 15.68 6.34
CA ALA A 424 -32.09 15.32 7.70
C ALA A 424 -32.36 13.84 7.99
N ALA A 425 -33.49 13.33 7.51
CA ALA A 425 -33.83 11.90 7.63
C ALA A 425 -32.85 11.01 6.83
N ALA A 426 -32.54 11.41 5.59
CA ALA A 426 -31.56 10.68 4.76
C ALA A 426 -30.17 10.68 5.40
N ARG A 427 -29.72 11.82 5.95
CA ARG A 427 -28.45 11.96 6.66
C ARG A 427 -28.38 11.02 7.87
N ALA A 428 -29.44 11.04 8.72
CA ALA A 428 -29.52 10.20 9.90
C ALA A 428 -29.50 8.69 9.54
N ALA A 429 -30.21 8.31 8.48
CA ALA A 429 -30.22 6.93 7.98
C ALA A 429 -28.86 6.51 7.43
N THR A 430 -28.16 7.38 6.70
CA THR A 430 -26.80 7.13 6.20
C THR A 430 -25.81 6.96 7.35
N LEU A 431 -25.86 7.83 8.34
CA LEU A 431 -25.00 7.75 9.52
C LEU A 431 -25.26 6.42 10.29
N LYS A 432 -26.51 6.07 10.52
CA LYS A 432 -26.90 4.81 11.17
C LYS A 432 -26.40 3.60 10.39
N PHE A 433 -26.58 3.58 9.08
CA PHE A 433 -26.17 2.48 8.21
C PHE A 433 -24.66 2.21 8.30
N TRP A 434 -23.85 3.25 8.10
CA TRP A 434 -22.39 3.09 8.13
C TRP A 434 -21.86 2.83 9.54
N THR A 435 -22.47 3.43 10.57
CA THR A 435 -22.15 3.10 11.97
C THR A 435 -22.41 1.62 12.26
N ASN A 436 -23.53 1.07 11.80
CA ASN A 436 -23.82 -0.34 11.97
C ASN A 436 -22.75 -1.21 11.30
N TRP A 437 -22.34 -0.89 10.07
CA TRP A 437 -21.27 -1.63 9.41
C TRP A 437 -19.96 -1.59 10.20
N VAL A 438 -19.47 -0.44 10.58
CA VAL A 438 -18.16 -0.32 11.25
C VAL A 438 -18.14 -0.91 12.67
N THR A 439 -19.31 -1.17 13.29
CA THR A 439 -19.41 -1.72 14.65
C THR A 439 -19.72 -3.22 14.71
N GLN A 440 -20.05 -3.88 13.59
CA GLN A 440 -20.39 -5.31 13.58
C GLN A 440 -19.18 -6.22 13.74
N GLY A 441 -18.04 -5.86 13.16
CA GLY A 441 -16.82 -6.66 13.20
C GLY A 441 -15.94 -6.33 14.42
N ALA A 442 -14.71 -6.82 14.38
CA ALA A 442 -13.70 -6.52 15.38
C ALA A 442 -13.47 -5.01 15.49
N GLN A 443 -13.27 -4.53 16.71
CA GLN A 443 -13.02 -3.12 16.99
C GLN A 443 -11.57 -2.91 17.42
N PHE A 444 -10.94 -1.89 16.88
CA PHE A 444 -9.60 -1.46 17.22
C PHE A 444 -9.64 0.04 17.54
N GLN A 445 -9.31 0.40 18.76
CA GLN A 445 -9.33 1.78 19.23
C GLN A 445 -8.03 2.11 19.95
N VAL A 446 -7.42 3.23 19.55
CA VAL A 446 -6.18 3.76 20.13
C VAL A 446 -6.36 5.25 20.48
N PRO A 447 -5.46 5.83 21.29
CA PRO A 447 -5.58 7.24 21.71
C PRO A 447 -5.33 8.28 20.59
N GLU A 448 -5.37 7.91 19.32
CA GLU A 448 -5.21 8.82 18.18
C GLU A 448 -6.46 8.82 17.31
N LYS A 449 -7.15 9.97 17.26
CA LYS A 449 -8.41 10.12 16.51
C LYS A 449 -8.24 9.78 15.03
N VAL A 450 -7.16 10.23 14.40
CA VAL A 450 -6.91 10.01 12.96
C VAL A 450 -6.77 8.53 12.63
N VAL A 451 -6.14 7.73 13.52
CA VAL A 451 -6.01 6.28 13.36
C VAL A 451 -7.39 5.62 13.45
N ASN A 452 -8.22 6.04 14.41
CA ASN A 452 -9.57 5.52 14.58
C ASN A 452 -10.49 5.91 13.42
N ASP A 453 -10.34 7.12 12.88
CA ASP A 453 -11.10 7.58 11.72
C ASP A 453 -10.71 6.81 10.46
N LEU A 454 -9.40 6.60 10.23
CA LEU A 454 -8.92 5.79 9.11
C LEU A 454 -9.37 4.33 9.26
N PHE A 455 -9.32 3.76 10.46
CA PHE A 455 -9.87 2.42 10.73
C PHE A 455 -11.33 2.28 10.28
N ARG A 456 -12.16 3.30 10.52
CA ARG A 456 -13.56 3.29 10.05
C ARG A 456 -13.63 3.50 8.53
N ALA A 457 -12.84 4.43 8.01
CA ALA A 457 -12.86 4.77 6.59
C ALA A 457 -12.49 3.58 5.71
N THR A 458 -11.47 2.84 6.05
CA THR A 458 -10.98 1.70 5.27
C THR A 458 -12.05 0.62 5.03
N LEU A 459 -13.01 0.44 5.94
CA LEU A 459 -14.09 -0.52 5.75
C LEU A 459 -15.09 -0.10 4.66
N TRP A 460 -15.58 1.14 4.73
CA TRP A 460 -16.55 1.58 3.71
C TRP A 460 -15.89 1.85 2.36
N HIS A 461 -14.57 2.13 2.31
CA HIS A 461 -13.82 2.15 1.05
C HIS A 461 -13.93 0.81 0.32
N ALA A 462 -13.81 -0.30 1.03
CA ALA A 462 -13.97 -1.62 0.46
C ALA A 462 -15.43 -1.94 0.10
N LEU A 463 -16.37 -1.69 1.00
CA LEU A 463 -17.80 -2.00 0.79
C LEU A 463 -18.44 -1.22 -0.37
N ARG A 464 -17.95 -0.01 -0.68
CA ARG A 464 -18.43 0.77 -1.83
C ARG A 464 -17.90 0.26 -3.17
N LEU A 465 -16.81 -0.55 -3.18
CA LEU A 465 -16.13 -0.95 -4.42
C LEU A 465 -16.94 -1.90 -5.28
N PRO A 466 -17.51 -3.01 -4.76
CA PRO A 466 -18.26 -3.97 -5.56
C PRO A 466 -19.43 -3.35 -6.30
N ARG A 467 -19.87 -4.02 -7.38
CA ARG A 467 -21.11 -3.73 -8.10
C ARG A 467 -21.98 -4.96 -8.09
N ARG A 468 -23.01 -4.94 -7.27
CA ARG A 468 -23.96 -6.04 -7.12
C ARG A 468 -25.18 -5.81 -8.00
N HIS A 469 -25.46 -6.73 -8.95
CA HIS A 469 -26.50 -6.60 -9.95
C HIS A 469 -27.86 -7.15 -9.48
N GLY A 470 -28.17 -7.03 -8.21
CA GLY A 470 -29.41 -7.52 -7.60
C GLY A 470 -29.21 -7.85 -6.13
N ALA A 471 -30.12 -8.66 -5.58
CA ALA A 471 -30.05 -9.18 -4.23
C ALA A 471 -29.92 -10.71 -4.22
N GLY A 472 -29.46 -11.27 -3.08
CA GLY A 472 -29.33 -12.71 -2.88
C GLY A 472 -27.96 -13.29 -3.20
N PRO A 473 -27.71 -14.56 -2.83
CA PRO A 473 -26.38 -15.16 -2.80
C PRO A 473 -25.83 -15.48 -4.20
N ASP A 474 -26.67 -15.59 -5.21
CA ASP A 474 -26.25 -15.93 -6.57
C ASP A 474 -26.26 -14.75 -7.53
N THR A 475 -26.44 -13.54 -6.99
CA THR A 475 -26.36 -12.35 -7.82
C THR A 475 -24.95 -12.16 -8.38
N ARG A 476 -24.86 -11.57 -9.55
CA ARG A 476 -23.57 -11.17 -10.14
C ARG A 476 -22.96 -10.04 -9.30
N ILE A 477 -21.68 -10.19 -8.95
CA ILE A 477 -20.89 -9.18 -8.27
C ILE A 477 -19.64 -8.94 -9.09
N ASP A 478 -19.48 -7.72 -9.61
CA ASP A 478 -18.25 -7.30 -10.26
C ASP A 478 -17.32 -6.66 -9.22
N LEU A 479 -16.05 -7.02 -9.24
CA LEU A 479 -15.03 -6.60 -8.27
C LEU A 479 -13.91 -5.87 -9.02
N PRO A 480 -14.09 -4.57 -9.33
CA PRO A 480 -13.09 -3.78 -10.02
C PRO A 480 -11.93 -3.43 -9.07
N TYR A 481 -10.76 -3.09 -9.63
CA TYR A 481 -9.59 -2.66 -8.86
C TYR A 481 -9.84 -1.37 -8.06
N SER A 482 -10.48 -0.40 -8.69
CA SER A 482 -10.77 0.89 -8.08
C SER A 482 -12.11 1.46 -8.55
N ASN A 483 -12.51 2.57 -7.95
CA ASN A 483 -13.76 3.25 -8.36
C ASN A 483 -13.60 4.10 -9.61
N PHE A 484 -12.38 4.50 -10.01
CA PHE A 484 -12.16 5.55 -11.00
C PHE A 484 -11.35 5.14 -12.22
N ALA A 485 -10.22 4.42 -12.06
CA ALA A 485 -9.30 4.22 -13.17
C ALA A 485 -9.67 3.01 -14.03
N TYR A 486 -9.50 1.85 -13.50
CA TYR A 486 -9.57 0.59 -14.23
C TYR A 486 -10.91 -0.13 -14.07
N SER A 487 -11.87 0.54 -13.46
CA SER A 487 -13.15 -0.06 -13.10
C SER A 487 -14.21 -0.03 -14.20
N GLN A 488 -13.99 0.77 -15.25
CA GLN A 488 -15.00 0.96 -16.30
C GLN A 488 -15.31 -0.34 -17.04
N ASN A 489 -14.34 -1.22 -17.19
CA ASN A 489 -14.47 -2.47 -17.95
C ASN A 489 -14.65 -3.72 -17.08
N GLY A 490 -14.73 -3.55 -15.76
CA GLY A 490 -14.89 -4.70 -14.86
C GLY A 490 -13.68 -5.65 -14.82
N THR A 491 -12.52 -5.21 -15.32
CA THR A 491 -11.30 -6.03 -15.36
C THR A 491 -10.82 -6.33 -13.93
N PRO A 492 -10.69 -7.61 -13.54
CA PRO A 492 -10.35 -7.98 -12.19
C PRO A 492 -8.83 -7.92 -11.92
N TRP A 493 -8.47 -7.62 -10.66
CA TRP A 493 -7.14 -7.82 -10.08
C TRP A 493 -7.25 -8.78 -8.90
N PRO A 494 -7.26 -10.10 -9.14
CA PRO A 494 -7.56 -11.08 -8.10
C PRO A 494 -6.68 -11.00 -6.85
N VAL A 495 -5.37 -10.71 -6.99
CA VAL A 495 -4.50 -10.57 -5.82
C VAL A 495 -4.91 -9.38 -4.95
N ASN A 496 -5.24 -8.23 -5.58
CA ASN A 496 -5.63 -7.02 -4.86
C ASN A 496 -6.96 -7.22 -4.14
N GLN A 497 -7.93 -7.87 -4.76
CA GLN A 497 -9.21 -8.16 -4.14
C GLN A 497 -9.08 -9.25 -3.07
N ALA A 498 -8.62 -10.45 -3.44
CA ALA A 498 -8.64 -11.59 -2.52
C ALA A 498 -7.72 -11.42 -1.31
N VAL A 499 -6.50 -10.91 -1.52
CA VAL A 499 -5.53 -10.79 -0.42
C VAL A 499 -5.73 -9.49 0.34
N TYR A 500 -5.74 -8.36 -0.35
CA TYR A 500 -5.71 -7.06 0.33
C TYR A 500 -7.09 -6.60 0.81
N VAL A 501 -8.18 -7.06 0.17
CA VAL A 501 -9.54 -6.71 0.61
C VAL A 501 -10.17 -7.87 1.39
N ASP A 502 -10.36 -9.03 0.74
CA ASP A 502 -11.15 -10.11 1.35
C ASP A 502 -10.47 -10.73 2.57
N TYR A 503 -9.13 -10.87 2.55
CA TYR A 503 -8.39 -11.33 3.73
C TYR A 503 -8.03 -10.18 4.68
N MET A 504 -7.28 -9.15 4.19
CA MET A 504 -6.70 -8.15 5.09
C MET A 504 -7.75 -7.19 5.67
N LEU A 505 -8.78 -6.80 4.91
CA LEU A 505 -9.83 -5.94 5.44
C LEU A 505 -10.98 -6.74 6.05
N TYR A 506 -11.60 -7.63 5.30
CA TYR A 506 -12.78 -8.33 5.81
C TYR A 506 -12.41 -9.46 6.77
N GLY A 507 -11.50 -10.35 6.39
CA GLY A 507 -11.11 -11.51 7.21
C GLY A 507 -10.54 -11.11 8.57
N LEU A 508 -9.58 -10.17 8.59
CA LEU A 508 -8.96 -9.70 9.84
C LEU A 508 -9.90 -8.87 10.73
N ARG A 509 -11.06 -8.45 10.21
CA ARG A 509 -12.13 -7.77 10.98
C ARG A 509 -13.32 -8.67 11.29
N GLY A 510 -13.36 -9.90 10.80
CA GLY A 510 -14.45 -10.84 11.07
C GLY A 510 -15.68 -10.67 10.18
N TYR A 511 -15.58 -9.97 9.04
CA TYR A 511 -16.64 -9.90 8.02
C TYR A 511 -16.54 -11.11 7.07
N ASN A 512 -16.58 -12.31 7.67
CA ASN A 512 -16.32 -13.57 6.98
C ASN A 512 -17.31 -13.88 5.86
N ASP A 513 -18.59 -13.53 6.04
CA ASP A 513 -19.61 -13.74 5.02
C ASP A 513 -19.35 -12.90 3.77
N VAL A 514 -18.96 -11.63 3.96
CA VAL A 514 -18.59 -10.72 2.85
C VAL A 514 -17.36 -11.25 2.12
N ALA A 515 -16.30 -11.59 2.85
CA ALA A 515 -15.08 -12.15 2.28
C ALA A 515 -15.34 -13.44 1.48
N SER A 516 -16.10 -14.37 2.05
CA SER A 516 -16.43 -15.64 1.38
C SER A 516 -17.28 -15.45 0.14
N GLU A 517 -18.20 -14.50 0.15
CA GLU A 517 -19.06 -14.18 -0.99
C GLU A 517 -18.24 -13.56 -2.13
N GLU A 518 -17.33 -12.63 -1.83
CA GLU A 518 -16.52 -11.96 -2.84
C GLU A 518 -15.44 -12.89 -3.41
N ILE A 519 -14.78 -13.72 -2.60
CA ILE A 519 -13.90 -14.79 -3.08
C ILE A 519 -14.64 -15.75 -4.02
N ARG A 520 -15.87 -16.16 -3.67
CA ARG A 520 -16.69 -17.01 -4.52
C ARG A 520 -17.04 -16.33 -5.85
N ALA A 521 -17.34 -15.03 -5.81
CA ALA A 521 -17.60 -14.24 -7.01
C ALA A 521 -16.37 -14.18 -7.94
N GLN A 522 -15.17 -14.01 -7.38
CA GLN A 522 -13.93 -14.03 -8.15
C GLN A 522 -13.68 -15.37 -8.83
N TYR A 523 -13.80 -16.49 -8.10
CA TYR A 523 -13.70 -17.82 -8.73
C TYR A 523 -14.72 -17.99 -9.85
N ARG A 524 -16.00 -17.65 -9.60
CA ARG A 524 -17.06 -17.79 -10.59
C ARG A 524 -16.83 -16.93 -11.85
N ASN A 525 -16.31 -15.72 -11.67
CA ASN A 525 -16.14 -14.76 -12.76
C ASN A 525 -14.84 -14.98 -13.55
N ASN A 526 -13.78 -15.46 -12.90
CA ASN A 526 -12.43 -15.36 -13.43
C ASN A 526 -11.69 -16.71 -13.54
N GLN A 527 -12.25 -17.82 -13.00
CA GLN A 527 -11.58 -19.11 -13.08
C GLN A 527 -11.86 -19.81 -14.40
N GLU A 528 -10.79 -20.22 -15.05
CA GLU A 528 -10.82 -21.00 -16.29
C GLU A 528 -11.02 -22.50 -16.00
N LEU A 529 -11.35 -23.28 -17.03
CA LEU A 529 -11.60 -24.72 -16.88
C LEU A 529 -10.38 -25.51 -16.39
N ASN A 530 -9.16 -25.02 -16.65
CA ASN A 530 -7.91 -25.63 -16.17
C ASN A 530 -7.58 -25.30 -14.71
N GLY A 531 -8.40 -24.47 -14.05
CA GLY A 531 -8.21 -24.00 -12.70
C GLY A 531 -7.45 -22.68 -12.55
N HIS A 532 -6.90 -22.13 -13.64
CA HIS A 532 -6.25 -20.83 -13.65
C HIS A 532 -7.27 -19.74 -13.30
N VAL A 533 -6.89 -18.80 -12.46
CA VAL A 533 -7.67 -17.59 -12.21
C VAL A 533 -7.03 -16.47 -13.00
N SER A 534 -7.75 -16.00 -14.02
CA SER A 534 -7.30 -14.93 -14.91
C SER A 534 -7.63 -13.54 -14.34
N GLY A 535 -6.93 -12.53 -14.84
CA GLY A 535 -7.11 -11.14 -14.47
C GLY A 535 -6.37 -10.23 -15.42
N TYR A 536 -6.29 -8.93 -15.08
CA TYR A 536 -5.58 -7.97 -15.89
C TYR A 536 -4.11 -8.41 -16.11
N ALA A 537 -3.66 -8.38 -17.36
CA ALA A 537 -2.32 -8.81 -17.79
C ALA A 537 -1.90 -10.23 -17.32
N ASN A 538 -2.81 -11.04 -16.78
CA ASN A 538 -2.59 -12.43 -16.35
C ASN A 538 -1.37 -12.66 -15.45
N TRP A 539 -1.22 -11.82 -14.42
CA TRP A 539 -0.11 -11.96 -13.48
C TRP A 539 -0.06 -13.35 -12.84
N GLY A 540 1.14 -13.92 -12.74
CA GLY A 540 1.34 -15.26 -12.19
C GLY A 540 0.90 -15.45 -10.74
N VAL A 541 0.68 -14.36 -10.01
CA VAL A 541 0.23 -14.37 -8.61
C VAL A 541 -1.26 -14.66 -8.43
N TYR A 542 -2.12 -14.47 -9.44
CA TYR A 542 -3.56 -14.47 -9.22
C TYR A 542 -4.09 -15.79 -8.66
N THR A 543 -3.77 -16.89 -9.32
CA THR A 543 -4.24 -18.21 -8.86
C THR A 543 -3.74 -18.58 -7.45
N PRO A 544 -2.42 -18.51 -7.15
CA PRO A 544 -1.96 -18.82 -5.80
C PRO A 544 -2.42 -17.80 -4.74
N ALA A 545 -2.65 -16.54 -5.08
CA ALA A 545 -3.20 -15.54 -4.17
C ALA A 545 -4.63 -15.88 -3.73
N MET A 546 -5.44 -16.42 -4.64
CA MET A 546 -6.79 -16.92 -4.30
C MET A 546 -6.72 -18.07 -3.30
N LEU A 547 -5.79 -19.01 -3.46
CA LEU A 547 -5.57 -20.11 -2.49
C LEU A 547 -5.14 -19.56 -1.12
N TYR A 548 -4.21 -18.61 -1.12
CA TYR A 548 -3.71 -17.96 0.10
C TYR A 548 -4.86 -17.28 0.86
N ALA A 549 -5.65 -16.43 0.18
CA ALA A 549 -6.76 -15.70 0.80
C ALA A 549 -7.87 -16.64 1.30
N THR A 550 -8.21 -17.68 0.52
CA THR A 550 -9.22 -18.69 0.91
C THR A 550 -8.80 -19.40 2.21
N ALA A 551 -7.54 -19.83 2.30
CA ALA A 551 -7.02 -20.51 3.48
C ALA A 551 -6.88 -19.56 4.70
N ARG A 552 -6.42 -18.31 4.48
CA ARG A 552 -6.39 -17.29 5.55
C ARG A 552 -7.76 -17.08 6.18
N ASN A 553 -8.78 -16.87 5.35
CA ASN A 553 -10.15 -16.65 5.84
C ASN A 553 -10.69 -17.88 6.55
N TYR A 554 -10.37 -19.10 6.11
CA TYR A 554 -10.73 -20.32 6.82
C TYR A 554 -10.11 -20.37 8.23
N PHE A 555 -8.81 -20.13 8.36
CA PHE A 555 -8.14 -20.14 9.67
C PHE A 555 -8.64 -19.03 10.60
N LEU A 556 -8.98 -17.87 10.09
CA LEU A 556 -9.53 -16.77 10.89
C LEU A 556 -10.96 -17.07 11.37
N SER A 557 -11.84 -17.49 10.47
CA SER A 557 -13.26 -17.74 10.78
C SER A 557 -13.49 -19.07 11.50
N GLY A 558 -12.75 -20.11 11.13
CA GLY A 558 -13.07 -21.50 11.50
C GLY A 558 -14.36 -22.01 10.85
N ASP A 559 -14.92 -21.29 9.88
CA ASP A 559 -16.16 -21.67 9.19
C ASP A 559 -15.89 -22.73 8.12
N ARG A 560 -16.01 -23.97 8.55
CA ARG A 560 -15.86 -25.14 7.67
C ARG A 560 -16.87 -25.13 6.52
N ALA A 561 -18.13 -24.74 6.76
CA ALA A 561 -19.17 -24.77 5.74
C ALA A 561 -18.91 -23.70 4.67
N ALA A 562 -18.43 -22.52 5.03
CA ALA A 562 -17.99 -21.51 4.06
C ALA A 562 -16.81 -22.00 3.22
N PHE A 563 -15.83 -22.64 3.84
CA PHE A 563 -14.67 -23.20 3.16
C PHE A 563 -15.06 -24.33 2.19
N ASP A 564 -15.93 -25.26 2.62
CA ASP A 564 -16.41 -26.37 1.79
C ASP A 564 -17.13 -25.88 0.51
N ARG A 565 -17.80 -24.73 0.57
CA ARG A 565 -18.43 -24.12 -0.61
C ARG A 565 -17.40 -23.61 -1.64
N LEU A 566 -16.18 -23.25 -1.21
CA LEU A 566 -15.09 -22.79 -2.08
C LEU A 566 -14.16 -23.94 -2.52
N LEU A 567 -14.27 -25.09 -1.87
CA LEU A 567 -13.32 -26.19 -2.01
C LEU A 567 -13.20 -26.72 -3.45
N PRO A 568 -14.29 -26.92 -4.24
CA PRO A 568 -14.17 -27.43 -5.62
C PRO A 568 -13.30 -26.53 -6.50
N GLN A 569 -13.54 -25.23 -6.50
CA GLN A 569 -12.78 -24.25 -7.27
C GLN A 569 -11.33 -24.10 -6.77
N SER A 570 -11.16 -24.09 -5.46
CA SER A 570 -9.83 -24.00 -4.84
C SER A 570 -8.97 -25.22 -5.13
N ILE A 571 -9.55 -26.41 -5.19
CA ILE A 571 -8.82 -27.64 -5.61
C ILE A 571 -8.38 -27.54 -7.06
N GLN A 572 -9.22 -27.05 -7.96
CA GLN A 572 -8.83 -26.82 -9.36
C GLN A 572 -7.68 -25.81 -9.46
N ALA A 573 -7.76 -24.70 -8.71
CA ALA A 573 -6.68 -23.70 -8.62
C ALA A 573 -5.38 -24.32 -8.07
N MET A 574 -5.46 -25.15 -7.02
CA MET A 574 -4.31 -25.87 -6.49
C MET A 574 -3.69 -26.81 -7.51
N GLN A 575 -4.49 -27.56 -8.27
CA GLN A 575 -4.00 -28.46 -9.31
C GLN A 575 -3.28 -27.69 -10.43
N TRP A 576 -3.80 -26.52 -10.82
CA TRP A 576 -3.10 -25.64 -11.75
C TRP A 576 -1.73 -25.23 -11.18
N CYS A 577 -1.67 -24.76 -9.94
CA CYS A 577 -0.40 -24.40 -9.27
C CYS A 577 0.59 -25.57 -9.23
N LEU A 578 0.13 -26.77 -8.89
CA LEU A 578 0.96 -27.97 -8.88
C LEU A 578 1.51 -28.30 -10.28
N THR A 579 0.70 -28.11 -11.34
CA THR A 579 1.14 -28.29 -12.71
C THR A 579 2.26 -27.32 -13.08
N GLN A 580 2.17 -26.05 -12.66
CA GLN A 580 3.21 -25.05 -12.91
C GLN A 580 4.51 -25.41 -12.17
N VAL A 581 4.43 -25.82 -10.90
CA VAL A 581 5.61 -26.23 -10.12
C VAL A 581 6.26 -27.49 -10.73
N HIS A 582 5.49 -28.47 -11.18
CA HIS A 582 6.02 -29.63 -11.88
C HIS A 582 6.68 -29.30 -13.24
N ALA A 583 6.13 -28.31 -13.96
CA ALA A 583 6.77 -27.84 -15.19
C ALA A 583 8.11 -27.14 -14.88
N ALA A 584 8.17 -26.38 -13.80
CA ALA A 584 9.38 -25.71 -13.30
C ALA A 584 10.53 -26.68 -12.96
N ASP A 585 10.22 -27.91 -12.60
CA ASP A 585 11.24 -28.96 -12.33
C ASP A 585 12.11 -29.30 -13.55
N ARG A 586 11.59 -29.04 -14.75
CA ARG A 586 12.29 -29.29 -16.01
C ARG A 586 13.21 -28.14 -16.44
N MET A 587 13.15 -27.03 -15.75
CA MET A 587 14.08 -25.92 -15.97
C MET A 587 15.48 -26.31 -15.53
N GLU A 588 16.49 -25.68 -16.14
CA GLU A 588 17.90 -26.00 -15.87
C GLU A 588 18.59 -24.86 -15.11
N GLY A 589 19.71 -25.16 -14.47
CA GLY A 589 20.57 -24.20 -13.81
C GLY A 589 19.90 -23.53 -12.61
N SER A 590 20.08 -22.22 -12.46
CA SER A 590 19.50 -21.43 -11.36
C SER A 590 17.97 -21.32 -11.43
N ALA A 591 17.39 -21.49 -12.61
CA ALA A 591 15.95 -21.44 -12.83
C ALA A 591 15.21 -22.69 -12.36
N GLN A 592 15.93 -23.81 -12.11
CA GLN A 592 15.30 -25.08 -11.76
C GLN A 592 14.41 -24.98 -10.53
N GLY A 593 13.15 -25.34 -10.68
CA GLY A 593 12.13 -25.30 -9.65
C GLY A 593 11.41 -23.96 -9.49
N LEU A 594 11.72 -22.96 -10.32
CA LEU A 594 11.00 -21.67 -10.37
C LEU A 594 10.06 -21.64 -11.57
N PHE A 595 8.82 -21.22 -11.37
CA PHE A 595 7.87 -21.10 -12.46
C PHE A 595 7.95 -19.72 -13.15
N THR A 596 7.70 -19.73 -14.46
CA THR A 596 7.74 -18.54 -15.30
C THR A 596 6.33 -17.99 -15.51
N ALA A 597 6.14 -16.71 -15.30
CA ALA A 597 4.86 -16.05 -15.52
C ALA A 597 5.03 -14.52 -15.66
N PRO A 598 4.06 -13.82 -16.25
CA PRO A 598 4.03 -12.37 -16.25
C PRO A 598 3.91 -11.78 -14.85
N LEU A 599 4.43 -10.57 -14.69
CA LEU A 599 4.22 -9.71 -13.54
C LEU A 599 3.98 -8.29 -14.04
N ASN A 600 3.00 -7.60 -13.48
CA ASN A 600 2.51 -6.26 -13.85
C ASN A 600 2.18 -6.05 -15.35
N ASP A 601 1.81 -4.84 -15.70
CA ASP A 601 1.13 -4.51 -16.95
C ASP A 601 1.98 -4.67 -18.22
N LEU A 602 3.29 -4.55 -18.08
CA LEU A 602 4.21 -4.46 -19.21
C LEU A 602 5.39 -5.42 -19.15
N THR A 603 5.62 -6.10 -18.02
CA THR A 603 6.69 -7.08 -17.91
C THR A 603 6.32 -8.36 -18.66
N GLY A 604 7.27 -8.88 -19.39
CA GLY A 604 7.17 -10.21 -19.99
C GLY A 604 7.19 -11.32 -18.93
N GLU A 605 7.13 -12.55 -19.40
CA GLU A 605 7.36 -13.72 -18.55
C GLU A 605 8.75 -13.67 -17.93
N GLY A 606 8.82 -14.02 -16.64
CA GLY A 606 10.07 -14.03 -15.89
C GLY A 606 9.96 -14.86 -14.60
N LEU A 607 11.08 -15.03 -13.92
CA LEU A 607 11.19 -15.75 -12.64
C LEU A 607 11.07 -14.75 -11.48
N TRP A 608 9.98 -14.01 -11.47
CA TRP A 608 9.72 -12.88 -10.56
C TRP A 608 9.56 -13.34 -9.10
N ALA A 609 10.24 -12.66 -8.19
CA ALA A 609 10.19 -12.91 -6.74
C ALA A 609 8.74 -12.88 -6.20
N PHE A 610 7.94 -11.92 -6.65
CA PHE A 610 6.54 -11.76 -6.27
C PHE A 610 5.70 -13.01 -6.62
N ASN A 611 5.86 -13.51 -7.85
CA ASN A 611 5.15 -14.70 -8.33
C ASN A 611 5.55 -15.96 -7.55
N GLN A 612 6.87 -16.15 -7.30
CA GLN A 612 7.38 -17.27 -6.53
C GLN A 612 6.88 -17.26 -5.08
N ALA A 613 6.88 -16.08 -4.46
CA ALA A 613 6.45 -15.91 -3.08
C ALA A 613 4.97 -16.28 -2.88
N TYR A 614 4.08 -15.84 -3.78
CA TYR A 614 2.67 -16.21 -3.71
C TYR A 614 2.43 -17.68 -4.07
N MET A 615 3.18 -18.25 -5.03
CA MET A 615 3.06 -19.66 -5.36
C MET A 615 3.41 -20.54 -4.14
N TYR A 616 4.51 -20.21 -3.45
CA TYR A 616 4.88 -20.86 -2.21
C TYR A 616 3.79 -20.72 -1.14
N ALA A 617 3.41 -19.49 -0.81
CA ALA A 617 2.50 -19.21 0.29
C ALA A 617 1.08 -19.76 0.06
N GLY A 618 0.60 -19.70 -1.18
CA GLY A 618 -0.69 -20.25 -1.57
C GLY A 618 -0.75 -21.77 -1.41
N LEU A 619 0.26 -22.48 -1.92
CA LEU A 619 0.35 -23.94 -1.79
C LEU A 619 0.57 -24.39 -0.34
N ASP A 620 1.47 -23.73 0.41
CA ASP A 620 1.72 -24.08 1.81
C ASP A 620 0.48 -23.91 2.68
N LEU A 621 -0.13 -22.73 2.63
CA LEU A 621 -1.24 -22.40 3.52
C LEU A 621 -2.52 -23.16 3.16
N PHE A 622 -2.83 -23.29 1.87
CA PHE A 622 -3.98 -24.07 1.43
C PHE A 622 -3.77 -25.55 1.70
N GLY A 623 -2.52 -26.05 1.55
CA GLY A 623 -2.14 -27.41 1.95
C GLY A 623 -2.39 -27.67 3.44
N ARG A 624 -2.03 -26.73 4.30
CA ARG A 624 -2.32 -26.82 5.77
C ARG A 624 -3.84 -26.83 6.04
N ALA A 625 -4.62 -26.04 5.32
CA ALA A 625 -6.07 -26.04 5.47
C ALA A 625 -6.68 -27.38 5.06
N LEU A 626 -6.17 -28.01 4.00
CA LEU A 626 -6.58 -29.35 3.60
C LEU A 626 -6.17 -30.43 4.63
N GLU A 627 -4.98 -30.33 5.21
CA GLU A 627 -4.51 -31.25 6.28
C GLU A 627 -5.38 -31.12 7.53
N ASP A 628 -5.75 -29.91 7.93
CA ASP A 628 -6.68 -29.65 9.05
C ASP A 628 -8.04 -30.33 8.83
N LEU A 629 -8.44 -30.48 7.57
CA LEU A 629 -9.65 -31.20 7.18
C LEU A 629 -9.45 -32.71 7.04
N GLY A 630 -8.23 -33.22 7.18
CA GLY A 630 -7.87 -34.62 6.94
C GLY A 630 -7.77 -35.00 5.44
N ASP A 631 -7.72 -34.03 4.53
CA ASP A 631 -7.60 -34.26 3.11
C ASP A 631 -6.13 -34.57 2.71
N PRO A 632 -5.82 -35.76 2.16
CA PRO A 632 -4.45 -36.17 1.85
C PRO A 632 -3.77 -35.31 0.78
N ARG A 633 -4.54 -34.56 -0.03
CA ARG A 633 -4.00 -33.63 -1.04
C ARG A 633 -3.22 -32.47 -0.39
N GLY A 634 -3.49 -32.17 0.88
CA GLY A 634 -2.76 -31.16 1.64
C GLY A 634 -1.25 -31.47 1.70
N ARG A 635 -0.87 -32.74 1.96
CA ARG A 635 0.54 -33.12 1.98
C ARG A 635 1.23 -32.92 0.62
N GLN A 636 0.52 -33.18 -0.47
CA GLN A 636 1.07 -32.95 -1.82
C GLN A 636 1.33 -31.47 -2.07
N ALA A 637 0.39 -30.60 -1.72
CA ALA A 637 0.54 -29.15 -1.87
C ALA A 637 1.72 -28.63 -1.04
N ARG A 638 1.85 -29.05 0.22
CA ARG A 638 2.94 -28.64 1.09
C ARG A 638 4.31 -29.14 0.62
N ALA A 639 4.39 -30.38 0.16
CA ALA A 639 5.64 -30.90 -0.39
C ALA A 639 6.11 -30.11 -1.62
N ALA A 640 5.17 -29.67 -2.48
CA ALA A 640 5.48 -28.80 -3.60
C ALA A 640 5.93 -27.40 -3.14
N ALA A 641 5.28 -26.84 -2.12
CA ALA A 641 5.65 -25.56 -1.52
C ALA A 641 7.07 -25.61 -0.89
N ASP A 642 7.41 -26.63 -0.12
CA ASP A 642 8.73 -26.80 0.50
C ASP A 642 9.84 -26.92 -0.56
N LYS A 643 9.56 -27.64 -1.65
CA LYS A 643 10.47 -27.75 -2.78
C LYS A 643 10.69 -26.38 -3.46
N LEU A 644 9.60 -25.66 -3.72
CA LEU A 644 9.67 -24.31 -4.31
C LEU A 644 10.44 -23.35 -3.39
N LYS A 645 10.17 -23.36 -2.09
CA LYS A 645 10.89 -22.53 -1.11
C LYS A 645 12.40 -22.74 -1.18
N SER A 646 12.83 -24.01 -1.25
CA SER A 646 14.24 -24.37 -1.38
C SER A 646 14.83 -23.88 -2.72
N ALA A 647 14.05 -23.95 -3.80
CA ALA A 647 14.46 -23.44 -5.11
C ALA A 647 14.56 -21.90 -5.12
N VAL A 648 13.65 -21.20 -4.46
CA VAL A 648 13.66 -19.74 -4.31
C VAL A 648 14.91 -19.28 -3.56
N ASP A 649 15.19 -19.82 -2.37
CA ASP A 649 16.39 -19.46 -1.60
C ASP A 649 17.67 -19.68 -2.43
N ARG A 650 17.80 -20.86 -3.07
CA ARG A 650 18.93 -21.17 -3.94
C ARG A 650 19.05 -20.18 -5.11
N ALA A 651 17.97 -19.94 -5.85
CA ALA A 651 18.00 -19.13 -7.05
C ALA A 651 18.34 -17.66 -6.75
N PHE A 652 17.74 -17.09 -5.72
CA PHE A 652 18.00 -15.69 -5.34
C PHE A 652 19.37 -15.49 -4.69
N ARG A 653 19.93 -16.50 -4.02
CA ARG A 653 21.35 -16.49 -3.61
C ARG A 653 22.30 -16.49 -4.80
N ILE A 654 22.04 -17.32 -5.80
CA ILE A 654 22.83 -17.33 -7.05
C ILE A 654 22.68 -16.00 -7.78
N ALA A 655 21.46 -15.47 -7.90
CA ALA A 655 21.20 -14.20 -8.56
C ALA A 655 21.91 -13.04 -7.85
N SER A 656 21.87 -13.01 -6.51
CA SER A 656 22.60 -12.03 -5.72
C SER A 656 24.11 -12.13 -5.91
N ALA A 657 24.65 -13.37 -5.95
CA ALA A 657 26.08 -13.60 -6.18
C ALA A 657 26.56 -13.19 -7.60
N GLN A 658 25.65 -13.10 -8.56
CA GLN A 658 25.94 -12.70 -9.93
C GLN A 658 25.60 -11.23 -10.23
N SER A 659 24.94 -10.55 -9.32
CA SER A 659 24.56 -9.16 -9.46
C SER A 659 25.64 -8.21 -8.94
N PRO A 660 25.82 -7.02 -9.55
CA PRO A 660 26.73 -6.01 -9.04
C PRO A 660 26.35 -5.56 -7.62
N LEU A 661 27.38 -5.21 -6.84
CA LEU A 661 27.20 -4.63 -5.51
C LEU A 661 26.44 -3.30 -5.57
N VAL A 662 25.70 -3.02 -4.51
CA VAL A 662 25.08 -1.70 -4.27
C VAL A 662 25.68 -1.04 -3.04
N GLN A 663 25.86 0.30 -3.10
CA GLN A 663 26.43 1.10 -2.03
C GLN A 663 25.33 1.57 -1.06
N LEU A 664 25.61 1.50 0.23
CA LEU A 664 24.75 2.02 1.29
C LEU A 664 25.15 3.44 1.71
N ARG A 665 24.35 4.10 2.56
CA ARG A 665 24.60 5.47 3.05
C ARG A 665 25.84 5.61 3.93
N ASP A 666 26.31 4.52 4.53
CA ASP A 666 27.58 4.50 5.29
C ASP A 666 28.80 4.22 4.40
N HIS A 667 28.62 4.24 3.08
CA HIS A 667 29.61 3.97 2.04
C HIS A 667 30.19 2.54 2.09
N THR A 668 29.59 1.65 2.87
CA THR A 668 29.81 0.21 2.73
C THR A 668 29.00 -0.35 1.58
N TRP A 669 29.28 -1.59 1.22
CA TRP A 669 28.63 -2.26 0.10
C TRP A 669 27.97 -3.56 0.54
N ILE A 670 26.90 -3.93 -0.14
CA ILE A 670 26.19 -5.20 0.06
C ILE A 670 25.92 -5.89 -1.28
N PRO A 671 25.77 -7.22 -1.27
CA PRO A 671 25.22 -7.93 -2.41
C PRO A 671 23.82 -7.42 -2.74
N TYR A 672 23.52 -7.21 -4.01
CA TYR A 672 22.20 -6.81 -4.47
C TYR A 672 21.30 -8.03 -4.63
N VAL A 673 20.06 -7.95 -4.13
CA VAL A 673 19.04 -8.98 -4.29
C VAL A 673 18.05 -8.55 -5.37
N PRO A 674 18.09 -9.15 -6.58
CA PRO A 674 17.23 -8.72 -7.67
C PRO A 674 15.76 -9.14 -7.46
N CYS A 675 14.85 -8.45 -8.14
CA CYS A 675 13.42 -8.79 -8.15
C CYS A 675 13.09 -9.96 -9.09
N GLU A 676 14.00 -10.29 -10.01
CA GLU A 676 13.88 -11.39 -10.98
C GLU A 676 15.15 -12.24 -10.94
N ALA A 677 15.00 -13.59 -10.84
CA ALA A 677 16.08 -14.51 -10.53
C ALA A 677 17.18 -14.65 -11.61
N GLN A 678 16.98 -14.17 -12.81
CA GLN A 678 17.95 -14.28 -13.91
C GLN A 678 18.36 -12.94 -14.50
N THR A 679 17.84 -11.82 -14.00
CA THR A 679 18.14 -10.50 -14.54
C THR A 679 19.52 -9.97 -14.10
N PHE A 680 20.01 -10.35 -12.93
CA PHE A 680 21.33 -10.01 -12.39
C PHE A 680 21.66 -8.51 -12.42
N ARG A 681 20.68 -7.64 -12.33
CA ARG A 681 20.81 -6.18 -12.36
C ARG A 681 19.60 -5.51 -11.74
N ARG A 682 19.75 -4.24 -11.36
CA ARG A 682 18.61 -3.38 -11.03
C ARG A 682 17.85 -3.02 -12.31
N ILE A 683 16.53 -3.24 -12.32
CA ILE A 683 15.67 -2.88 -13.44
C ILE A 683 15.30 -1.40 -13.32
N LEU A 684 15.70 -0.60 -14.32
CA LEU A 684 15.52 0.84 -14.34
C LEU A 684 14.75 1.34 -15.58
N ASP A 685 14.48 0.46 -16.50
CA ASP A 685 13.92 0.73 -17.83
C ASP A 685 12.49 0.22 -18.02
N ASP A 686 11.86 -0.28 -16.97
CA ASP A 686 10.48 -0.76 -17.00
C ASP A 686 9.50 0.22 -16.32
N TRP A 687 8.19 0.00 -16.58
CA TRP A 687 7.08 0.80 -16.07
C TRP A 687 7.08 0.86 -14.54
N TYR A 688 7.16 -0.28 -13.89
CA TYR A 688 7.31 -0.34 -12.45
C TYR A 688 8.78 -0.49 -12.08
N PRO A 689 9.27 0.26 -11.12
CA PRO A 689 10.51 -0.10 -10.45
C PRO A 689 10.25 -1.35 -9.60
N THR A 690 10.22 -2.49 -10.25
CA THR A 690 9.82 -3.80 -9.69
C THR A 690 10.59 -4.18 -8.43
N ASP A 691 11.76 -3.59 -8.22
CA ASP A 691 12.50 -3.72 -6.97
C ASP A 691 11.76 -3.09 -5.78
N VAL A 692 11.03 -2.00 -5.99
CA VAL A 692 10.39 -1.22 -4.91
C VAL A 692 8.97 -1.68 -4.65
N ASP A 693 8.18 -1.85 -5.71
CA ASP A 693 6.74 -2.09 -5.57
C ASP A 693 6.40 -3.58 -5.55
N THR A 694 6.69 -4.33 -6.60
CA THR A 694 6.36 -5.75 -6.72
C THR A 694 7.58 -6.66 -6.60
N GLY A 695 8.62 -6.18 -5.94
CA GLY A 695 9.92 -6.82 -5.90
C GLY A 695 10.11 -7.89 -4.83
N ALA A 696 11.39 -8.11 -4.52
CA ALA A 696 11.85 -9.20 -3.66
C ALA A 696 11.37 -9.11 -2.19
N ALA A 697 10.91 -7.94 -1.72
CA ALA A 697 10.37 -7.77 -0.37
C ALA A 697 9.16 -8.68 -0.08
N HIS A 698 8.39 -9.06 -1.10
CA HIS A 698 7.29 -10.02 -0.97
C HIS A 698 7.75 -11.42 -0.55
N MET A 699 8.98 -11.81 -0.87
CA MET A 699 9.55 -13.07 -0.38
C MET A 699 9.68 -13.08 1.15
N LEU A 700 9.96 -11.92 1.75
CA LEU A 700 10.06 -11.77 3.20
C LEU A 700 8.66 -11.80 3.84
N ARG A 701 7.70 -11.05 3.29
CA ARG A 701 6.33 -11.01 3.78
C ARG A 701 5.69 -12.39 3.80
N LEU A 702 5.83 -13.15 2.72
CA LEU A 702 5.24 -14.47 2.56
C LEU A 702 6.16 -15.60 3.04
N LYS A 703 7.33 -15.27 3.60
CA LYS A 703 8.30 -16.20 4.21
C LYS A 703 8.85 -17.26 3.24
N ALA A 704 8.84 -16.97 1.95
CA ALA A 704 9.59 -17.76 0.97
C ALA A 704 11.10 -17.66 1.22
N VAL A 705 11.55 -16.50 1.75
CA VAL A 705 12.88 -16.26 2.32
C VAL A 705 12.69 -15.85 3.78
N ALA A 706 13.53 -16.36 4.68
CA ALA A 706 13.44 -16.04 6.10
C ALA A 706 13.71 -14.56 6.36
N PRO A 707 12.85 -13.83 7.10
CA PRO A 707 13.02 -12.40 7.39
C PRO A 707 14.30 -12.06 8.17
N THR A 708 14.92 -13.04 8.81
CA THR A 708 16.16 -12.92 9.59
C THR A 708 17.41 -13.39 8.84
N SER A 709 17.28 -13.73 7.56
CA SER A 709 18.40 -14.20 6.74
C SER A 709 19.30 -13.04 6.25
N ASP A 710 20.48 -13.39 5.77
CA ASP A 710 21.39 -12.46 5.08
C ASP A 710 20.78 -11.82 3.84
N LEU A 711 20.02 -12.58 3.04
CA LEU A 711 19.26 -12.03 1.91
C LEU A 711 18.27 -10.95 2.37
N ALA A 712 17.58 -11.18 3.48
CA ALA A 712 16.66 -10.18 4.05
C ALA A 712 17.40 -8.93 4.52
N ASP A 713 18.56 -9.08 5.15
CA ASP A 713 19.38 -7.95 5.58
C ASP A 713 19.84 -7.10 4.39
N TRP A 714 20.32 -7.72 3.32
CA TRP A 714 20.74 -6.98 2.13
C TRP A 714 19.56 -6.24 1.50
N LEU A 715 18.45 -6.94 1.29
CA LEU A 715 17.26 -6.38 0.67
C LEU A 715 16.69 -5.19 1.45
N LEU A 716 16.52 -5.34 2.77
CA LEU A 716 15.97 -4.28 3.62
C LEU A 716 16.89 -3.06 3.67
N ASN A 717 18.21 -3.26 3.81
CA ASN A 717 19.15 -2.14 3.84
C ASN A 717 19.23 -1.40 2.50
N ASP A 718 19.18 -2.09 1.37
CA ASP A 718 19.13 -1.46 0.06
C ASP A 718 17.85 -0.64 -0.12
N HIS A 719 16.69 -1.22 0.21
CA HIS A 719 15.41 -0.52 0.09
C HIS A 719 15.37 0.74 0.96
N GLU A 720 15.79 0.64 2.22
CA GLU A 720 15.79 1.78 3.14
C GLU A 720 16.74 2.89 2.69
N ASP A 721 17.96 2.54 2.32
CA ASP A 721 18.97 3.53 1.99
C ASP A 721 18.83 4.13 0.58
N ASN A 722 18.28 3.37 -0.38
CA ASN A 722 18.32 3.72 -1.80
C ASN A 722 16.96 3.81 -2.49
N LEU A 723 15.99 2.96 -2.14
CA LEU A 723 14.80 2.76 -2.96
C LEU A 723 13.53 3.37 -2.37
N PHE A 724 13.37 3.37 -1.05
CA PHE A 724 12.20 3.96 -0.44
C PHE A 724 12.18 5.47 -0.60
N PHE A 725 11.01 5.99 -0.87
CA PHE A 725 10.80 7.40 -1.15
C PHE A 725 11.36 8.27 0.00
N ARG A 726 12.36 9.09 -0.29
CA ARG A 726 13.07 9.97 0.66
C ARG A 726 13.61 9.28 1.93
N GLY A 727 13.82 7.97 1.91
CA GLY A 727 14.26 7.22 3.10
C GLY A 727 13.18 7.14 4.21
N TRP A 728 11.92 7.29 3.87
CA TRP A 728 10.80 7.25 4.83
C TRP A 728 10.13 5.88 4.94
N GLY A 729 10.71 4.84 4.34
CA GLY A 729 10.20 3.48 4.42
C GLY A 729 8.87 3.28 3.72
N ILE A 730 8.64 3.97 2.64
CA ILE A 730 7.44 3.87 1.81
C ILE A 730 7.79 3.69 0.34
N ALA A 731 7.19 2.70 -0.29
CA ALA A 731 7.30 2.47 -1.73
C ALA A 731 6.53 3.52 -2.53
N ASN A 732 6.80 3.61 -3.82
CA ASN A 732 6.05 4.46 -4.73
C ASN A 732 4.57 4.07 -4.80
N GLU A 733 4.28 2.79 -4.82
CA GLU A 733 2.94 2.21 -4.78
C GLU A 733 2.68 1.61 -3.38
N PRO A 734 2.00 2.33 -2.48
CA PRO A 734 1.92 1.97 -1.07
C PRO A 734 1.30 0.60 -0.79
N VAL A 735 0.38 0.13 -1.62
CA VAL A 735 -0.26 -1.19 -1.46
C VAL A 735 0.77 -2.32 -1.39
N TYR A 736 1.88 -2.20 -2.11
CA TYR A 736 2.95 -3.20 -2.13
C TYR A 736 4.06 -2.95 -1.10
N ASN A 737 3.83 -2.07 -0.14
CA ASN A 737 4.78 -1.72 0.92
C ASN A 737 4.89 -2.82 2.00
N GLN A 738 5.29 -4.02 1.61
CA GLN A 738 5.16 -5.26 2.39
C GLN A 738 6.37 -5.57 3.29
N HIS A 739 7.43 -4.78 3.25
CA HIS A 739 8.65 -4.97 4.06
C HIS A 739 8.41 -4.87 5.57
N ALA A 740 7.35 -4.16 6.01
CA ALA A 740 7.00 -3.99 7.41
C ALA A 740 6.78 -5.34 8.13
N THR A 741 6.32 -6.39 7.41
CA THR A 741 6.19 -7.74 7.98
C THR A 741 7.55 -8.29 8.43
N ALA A 742 8.62 -8.00 7.71
CA ALA A 742 9.97 -8.42 8.12
C ALA A 742 10.39 -7.73 9.43
N TYR A 743 10.06 -6.46 9.61
CA TYR A 743 10.34 -5.75 10.87
C TYR A 743 9.53 -6.30 12.05
N LEU A 744 8.26 -6.68 11.82
CA LEU A 744 7.45 -7.36 12.86
C LEU A 744 8.10 -8.67 13.30
N GLU A 745 8.58 -9.50 12.38
CA GLU A 745 9.27 -10.77 12.68
C GLU A 745 10.61 -10.55 13.39
N ARG A 746 11.34 -9.51 13.04
CA ARG A 746 12.64 -9.14 13.63
C ARG A 746 12.51 -8.46 14.99
N GLY A 747 11.33 -7.91 15.30
CA GLY A 747 11.11 -7.10 16.50
C GLY A 747 11.64 -5.66 16.39
N ASP A 748 11.82 -5.15 15.17
CA ASP A 748 12.37 -3.81 14.86
C ASP A 748 11.29 -2.73 15.10
N VAL A 749 10.98 -2.44 16.35
CA VAL A 749 9.82 -1.66 16.77
C VAL A 749 9.77 -0.26 16.16
N LYS A 750 10.89 0.46 16.15
CA LYS A 750 10.94 1.82 15.62
C LYS A 750 10.73 1.87 14.11
N ALA A 751 11.23 0.85 13.40
CA ALA A 751 10.99 0.71 11.97
C ALA A 751 9.51 0.43 11.65
N VAL A 752 8.84 -0.42 12.45
CA VAL A 752 7.39 -0.66 12.34
C VAL A 752 6.60 0.63 12.58
N ILE A 753 6.86 1.35 13.67
CA ILE A 753 6.14 2.59 14.02
C ILE A 753 6.37 3.66 12.95
N ARG A 754 7.61 3.84 12.47
CA ARG A 754 7.93 4.75 11.39
C ARG A 754 7.13 4.41 10.13
N THR A 755 7.16 3.15 9.71
CA THR A 755 6.45 2.69 8.52
C THR A 755 4.94 2.87 8.66
N PHE A 756 4.36 2.61 9.83
CA PHE A 756 2.95 2.84 10.10
C PHE A 756 2.53 4.30 9.86
N TYR A 757 3.23 5.26 10.45
CA TYR A 757 2.88 6.67 10.29
C TYR A 757 3.24 7.25 8.91
N SER A 758 4.38 6.84 8.36
CA SER A 758 4.75 7.22 7.00
C SER A 758 3.75 6.69 5.98
N TYR A 759 3.28 5.45 6.17
CA TYR A 759 2.24 4.86 5.33
C TYR A 759 0.94 5.69 5.40
N MET A 760 0.45 6.00 6.61
CA MET A 760 -0.76 6.81 6.79
C MET A 760 -0.64 8.17 6.09
N ALA A 761 0.47 8.86 6.27
CA ALA A 761 0.68 10.20 5.71
C ALA A 761 0.89 10.20 4.19
N SER A 762 1.45 9.13 3.62
CA SER A 762 1.79 9.05 2.19
C SER A 762 0.73 8.37 1.35
N ALA A 763 0.01 7.38 1.91
CA ALA A 763 -0.91 6.53 1.17
C ALA A 763 -2.37 7.01 1.23
N PHE A 764 -2.66 7.99 2.07
CA PHE A 764 -4.02 8.53 2.23
C PHE A 764 -4.01 10.05 2.17
N SER A 765 -5.10 10.64 1.68
CA SER A 765 -5.29 12.08 1.81
C SER A 765 -5.50 12.45 3.28
N HIS A 766 -4.87 13.55 3.74
CA HIS A 766 -4.83 13.88 5.17
C HIS A 766 -6.18 14.29 5.75
N SER A 767 -7.07 14.81 4.91
CA SER A 767 -8.34 15.38 5.35
C SER A 767 -9.55 14.48 5.08
N ALA A 768 -9.49 13.64 4.05
CA ALA A 768 -10.61 12.79 3.64
C ALA A 768 -10.27 11.31 3.63
N LEU A 769 -9.04 10.95 4.01
CA LEU A 769 -8.55 9.57 4.21
C LEU A 769 -8.70 8.66 2.97
N GLU A 770 -8.86 9.25 1.78
CA GLU A 770 -8.98 8.51 0.52
C GLU A 770 -7.63 7.89 0.14
N PRO A 771 -7.56 6.60 -0.21
CA PRO A 771 -6.31 5.94 -0.55
C PRO A 771 -5.75 6.39 -1.90
N VAL A 772 -4.44 6.25 -2.06
CA VAL A 772 -3.69 6.58 -3.27
C VAL A 772 -3.08 5.33 -3.89
N GLU A 773 -2.94 5.32 -5.21
CA GLU A 773 -2.23 4.25 -5.92
C GLU A 773 -0.73 4.57 -6.00
N HIS A 774 -0.34 5.68 -6.62
CA HIS A 774 1.05 6.08 -6.84
C HIS A 774 1.39 7.42 -6.19
N ARG A 775 2.65 7.55 -5.70
CA ARG A 775 3.14 8.77 -5.04
C ARG A 775 4.07 9.62 -5.90
N SER A 776 4.67 9.08 -6.95
CA SER A 776 5.68 9.81 -7.74
C SER A 776 5.08 10.61 -8.90
N THR A 777 5.09 10.04 -10.10
CA THR A 777 4.75 10.74 -11.34
C THR A 777 3.26 10.99 -11.55
N HIS A 778 2.43 10.14 -10.99
CA HIS A 778 0.98 10.16 -11.17
C HIS A 778 0.31 10.08 -9.82
N PRO A 779 0.38 11.15 -9.02
CA PRO A 779 -0.32 11.19 -7.75
C PRO A 779 -1.81 11.15 -8.02
N GLN A 780 -2.37 9.96 -8.14
CA GLN A 780 -3.77 9.74 -8.45
C GLN A 780 -4.44 9.04 -7.28
N TYR A 781 -5.49 9.65 -6.80
CA TYR A 781 -6.38 9.03 -5.83
C TYR A 781 -7.44 8.24 -6.59
N PHE A 782 -7.12 6.98 -6.90
CA PHE A 782 -8.09 6.09 -7.56
C PHE A 782 -8.98 5.35 -6.58
N GLY A 783 -8.76 5.52 -5.29
CA GLY A 783 -9.52 4.86 -4.22
C GLY A 783 -9.37 3.34 -4.23
N PRO A 784 -8.15 2.76 -4.41
CA PRO A 784 -7.99 1.30 -4.38
C PRO A 784 -8.02 0.79 -2.95
N PRO A 785 -9.05 0.04 -2.52
CA PRO A 785 -9.13 -0.45 -1.14
C PRO A 785 -8.08 -1.50 -0.79
N SER A 786 -7.29 -1.95 -1.74
CA SER A 786 -6.09 -2.76 -1.47
C SER A 786 -5.06 -2.00 -0.63
N THR A 787 -4.90 -0.69 -0.83
CA THR A 787 -4.07 0.17 0.03
C THR A 787 -4.59 0.20 1.47
N ASP A 788 -5.91 0.26 1.65
CA ASP A 788 -6.56 0.19 2.96
C ASP A 788 -6.26 -1.13 3.68
N GLY A 789 -6.30 -2.24 2.95
CA GLY A 789 -6.05 -3.58 3.50
C GLY A 789 -4.61 -3.76 3.97
N ALA A 790 -3.65 -3.34 3.17
CA ALA A 790 -2.23 -3.42 3.53
C ALA A 790 -1.92 -2.58 4.79
N TRP A 791 -2.50 -1.37 4.90
CA TRP A 791 -2.38 -0.57 6.11
C TRP A 791 -3.04 -1.24 7.32
N PHE A 792 -4.25 -1.79 7.15
CA PHE A 792 -4.97 -2.39 8.28
C PHE A 792 -4.29 -3.66 8.79
N GLU A 793 -3.73 -4.49 7.91
CA GLU A 793 -2.92 -5.66 8.34
C GLU A 793 -1.75 -5.21 9.22
N LEU A 794 -1.03 -4.15 8.82
CA LEU A 794 0.06 -3.59 9.62
C LEU A 794 -0.45 -3.09 10.99
N TYR A 795 -1.52 -2.28 11.00
CA TYR A 795 -2.13 -1.76 12.22
C TYR A 795 -2.58 -2.89 13.17
N ARG A 796 -3.29 -3.89 12.62
CA ARG A 796 -3.72 -5.06 13.40
C ARG A 796 -2.53 -5.81 13.98
N ASN A 797 -1.46 -6.01 13.21
CA ASN A 797 -0.30 -6.76 13.63
C ASN A 797 0.57 -6.01 14.66
N MET A 798 0.48 -4.70 14.73
CA MET A 798 1.07 -3.92 15.83
C MET A 798 0.42 -4.25 17.19
N LEU A 799 -0.86 -4.59 17.18
CA LEU A 799 -1.68 -4.83 18.37
C LEU A 799 -1.90 -6.33 18.66
N VAL A 800 -2.08 -7.14 17.64
CA VAL A 800 -2.34 -8.58 17.74
C VAL A 800 -1.53 -9.30 16.67
N TYR A 801 -0.45 -9.96 17.06
CA TYR A 801 0.46 -10.61 16.12
C TYR A 801 0.57 -12.11 16.40
N GLU A 802 0.28 -12.93 15.38
CA GLU A 802 0.33 -14.39 15.42
C GLU A 802 1.68 -14.86 14.89
N ARG A 803 2.55 -15.33 15.77
CA ARG A 803 3.90 -15.75 15.42
C ARG A 803 3.94 -17.21 14.90
N ASP A 804 5.01 -17.54 14.17
CA ASP A 804 5.19 -18.88 13.59
C ASP A 804 5.38 -19.99 14.62
N ASP A 805 5.82 -19.64 15.84
CA ASP A 805 5.99 -20.56 16.96
C ASP A 805 4.68 -20.86 17.72
N ASP A 806 3.54 -20.55 17.08
CA ASP A 806 2.19 -20.65 17.65
C ASP A 806 1.97 -19.77 18.89
N SER A 807 2.81 -18.78 19.14
CA SER A 807 2.58 -17.78 20.18
C SER A 807 1.79 -16.58 19.66
N LEU A 808 1.11 -15.87 20.59
CA LEU A 808 0.47 -14.59 20.37
C LEU A 808 1.29 -13.47 21.01
N LEU A 809 1.62 -12.45 20.26
CA LEU A 809 2.22 -11.21 20.77
C LEU A 809 1.18 -10.09 20.72
N LEU A 810 0.82 -9.56 21.88
CA LEU A 810 -0.14 -8.47 22.03
C LEU A 810 0.56 -7.15 22.33
N ALA A 811 0.06 -6.05 21.73
CA ALA A 811 0.59 -4.70 21.85
C ALA A 811 2.11 -4.62 21.57
N GLY A 812 2.62 -5.49 20.68
CA GLY A 812 4.05 -5.68 20.45
C GLY A 812 4.77 -4.45 19.89
N PHE A 813 4.06 -3.61 19.14
CA PHE A 813 4.64 -2.51 18.37
C PHE A 813 3.89 -1.19 18.56
N THR A 814 3.29 -0.99 19.74
CA THR A 814 2.56 0.24 20.05
C THR A 814 3.51 1.42 20.23
N PRO A 815 3.21 2.61 19.69
CA PRO A 815 3.93 3.84 20.07
C PRO A 815 3.83 4.09 21.58
N ARG A 816 4.93 4.52 22.21
CA ARG A 816 4.97 4.80 23.64
C ARG A 816 3.93 5.85 24.07
N ARG A 817 3.66 6.85 23.22
CA ARG A 817 2.66 7.88 23.48
C ARG A 817 1.22 7.36 23.61
N TRP A 818 0.93 6.14 23.10
CA TRP A 818 -0.39 5.52 23.29
C TRP A 818 -0.61 4.99 24.73
N LEU A 819 0.47 4.92 25.52
CA LEU A 819 0.46 4.43 26.88
C LEU A 819 0.80 5.51 27.93
N GLU A 820 0.73 6.80 27.55
CA GLU A 820 0.77 7.91 28.50
C GLU A 820 -0.38 7.82 29.51
N ASP A 821 -0.22 8.48 30.66
CA ASP A 821 -1.18 8.37 31.76
C ASP A 821 -2.63 8.63 31.34
N GLY A 822 -3.51 7.76 31.79
CA GLY A 822 -4.96 7.78 31.46
C GLY A 822 -5.33 7.28 30.08
N LYS A 823 -4.35 7.05 29.19
CA LYS A 823 -4.61 6.54 27.83
C LYS A 823 -4.93 5.05 27.82
N ARG A 824 -5.75 4.65 26.85
CA ARG A 824 -6.27 3.29 26.73
C ARG A 824 -6.24 2.82 25.27
N ILE A 825 -5.77 1.60 25.07
CA ILE A 825 -5.89 0.82 23.82
C ILE A 825 -6.97 -0.24 24.04
N GLU A 826 -7.85 -0.41 23.07
CA GLU A 826 -8.89 -1.42 23.12
C GLU A 826 -9.00 -2.18 21.81
N VAL A 827 -8.95 -3.52 21.89
CA VAL A 827 -9.20 -4.43 20.79
C VAL A 827 -10.33 -5.35 21.22
N LYS A 828 -11.43 -5.39 20.47
CA LYS A 828 -12.57 -6.27 20.73
C LYS A 828 -12.75 -7.27 19.61
N GLN A 829 -12.87 -8.54 19.98
CA GLN A 829 -13.23 -9.63 19.08
C GLN A 829 -12.34 -9.76 17.83
N ALA A 830 -11.03 -9.46 17.95
CA ALA A 830 -10.10 -9.63 16.85
C ALA A 830 -9.99 -11.10 16.42
N PRO A 831 -10.26 -11.43 15.16
CA PRO A 831 -10.09 -12.79 14.66
C PRO A 831 -8.62 -13.19 14.67
N THR A 832 -8.37 -14.41 15.11
CA THR A 832 -7.08 -15.07 15.04
C THR A 832 -7.26 -16.52 14.63
N ARG A 833 -6.21 -17.22 14.21
CA ARG A 833 -6.26 -18.66 13.97
C ARG A 833 -6.61 -19.47 15.22
N PHE A 834 -6.47 -18.88 16.40
CA PHE A 834 -6.85 -19.46 17.68
C PHE A 834 -8.32 -19.21 18.05
N GLY A 835 -9.01 -18.34 17.35
CA GLY A 835 -10.35 -17.83 17.61
C GLY A 835 -10.36 -16.34 17.91
N SER A 836 -11.49 -15.85 18.43
CA SER A 836 -11.67 -14.42 18.73
C SER A 836 -10.93 -14.03 20.01
N LEU A 837 -10.24 -12.88 20.01
CA LEU A 837 -9.45 -12.34 21.11
C LEU A 837 -9.89 -10.91 21.41
N SER A 838 -9.95 -10.54 22.71
CA SER A 838 -10.10 -9.13 23.12
C SER A 838 -8.95 -8.71 24.04
N LEU A 839 -8.52 -7.46 23.92
CA LEU A 839 -7.45 -6.83 24.72
C LEU A 839 -7.87 -5.43 25.14
N THR A 840 -7.72 -5.11 26.39
CA THR A 840 -7.68 -3.74 26.89
C THR A 840 -6.31 -3.51 27.53
N LEU A 841 -5.62 -2.44 27.13
CA LEU A 841 -4.36 -2.02 27.76
C LEU A 841 -4.48 -0.57 28.17
N GLN A 842 -4.30 -0.27 29.46
CA GLN A 842 -4.53 1.04 30.05
C GLN A 842 -3.39 1.48 30.95
N SER A 843 -3.03 2.76 30.86
CA SER A 843 -2.12 3.42 31.78
C SER A 843 -2.87 4.00 32.98
N LYS A 844 -2.37 3.77 34.17
CA LYS A 844 -2.98 4.16 35.44
C LYS A 844 -1.95 4.75 36.42
N SER A 845 -2.44 5.39 37.49
CA SER A 845 -1.65 5.82 38.62
C SER A 845 -0.52 6.83 38.26
N GLY A 846 -0.82 7.79 37.39
CA GLY A 846 0.19 8.77 36.96
C GLY A 846 1.28 8.15 36.08
N GLY A 847 0.94 7.12 35.30
CA GLY A 847 1.87 6.40 34.45
C GLY A 847 2.76 5.37 35.19
N LYS A 848 2.56 5.16 36.50
CA LYS A 848 3.34 4.20 37.29
C LYS A 848 2.87 2.75 37.12
N GLN A 849 1.76 2.54 36.46
CA GLN A 849 1.14 1.23 36.28
C GLN A 849 0.56 1.11 34.89
N LEU A 850 0.86 -0.01 34.22
CA LEU A 850 0.16 -0.43 33.01
C LEU A 850 -0.61 -1.73 33.31
N GLU A 851 -1.85 -1.78 32.89
CA GLU A 851 -2.76 -2.92 33.13
C GLU A 851 -3.31 -3.43 31.80
N ALA A 852 -3.22 -4.73 31.60
CA ALA A 852 -3.85 -5.43 30.46
C ALA A 852 -4.92 -6.38 30.94
N GLU A 853 -6.13 -6.28 30.34
CA GLU A 853 -7.20 -7.26 30.46
C GLU A 853 -7.33 -7.98 29.11
N ILE A 854 -7.30 -9.32 29.13
CA ILE A 854 -7.28 -10.13 27.93
C ILE A 854 -8.36 -11.21 28.03
N GLU A 855 -9.22 -11.27 27.01
CA GLU A 855 -10.12 -12.40 26.79
C GLU A 855 -9.51 -13.32 25.74
N MET A 856 -9.17 -14.54 26.17
CA MET A 856 -8.43 -15.50 25.35
C MET A 856 -9.31 -16.15 24.28
N PRO A 857 -8.73 -16.50 23.11
CA PRO A 857 -9.46 -17.27 22.12
C PRO A 857 -9.81 -18.67 22.63
N THR A 858 -10.92 -19.21 22.15
CA THR A 858 -11.50 -20.47 22.65
C THR A 858 -11.40 -21.63 21.67
N ARG A 859 -11.05 -21.39 20.39
CA ARG A 859 -10.99 -22.46 19.38
C ARG A 859 -9.71 -23.30 19.51
N HIS A 860 -8.57 -22.66 19.62
CA HIS A 860 -7.28 -23.29 19.87
C HIS A 860 -6.52 -22.48 20.92
N ARG A 861 -5.56 -23.10 21.57
CA ARG A 861 -4.69 -22.41 22.54
C ARG A 861 -3.36 -22.07 21.89
N PRO A 862 -2.86 -20.84 22.02
CA PRO A 862 -1.50 -20.52 21.60
C PRO A 862 -0.47 -21.22 22.51
N SER A 863 0.73 -21.48 21.98
CA SER A 863 1.85 -22.05 22.73
C SER A 863 2.30 -21.14 23.88
N ALA A 864 2.21 -19.82 23.67
CA ALA A 864 2.48 -18.79 24.66
C ALA A 864 1.70 -17.52 24.34
N LEU A 865 1.43 -16.72 25.39
CA LEU A 865 0.95 -15.38 25.29
C LEU A 865 2.05 -14.40 25.73
N LEU A 866 2.44 -13.48 24.86
CA LEU A 866 3.35 -12.38 25.15
C LEU A 866 2.56 -11.07 25.10
N VAL A 867 2.69 -10.25 26.13
CA VAL A 867 2.09 -8.91 26.16
C VAL A 867 3.18 -7.90 26.39
N ARG A 868 3.30 -6.93 25.48
CA ARG A 868 4.36 -5.91 25.59
C ARG A 868 3.81 -4.65 26.26
N PHE A 869 4.57 -4.19 27.27
CA PHE A 869 4.21 -3.02 28.06
C PHE A 869 5.25 -1.92 27.86
N ARG A 870 5.04 -1.10 26.84
CA ARG A 870 5.99 -0.06 26.43
C ARG A 870 5.75 1.22 27.22
N HIS A 871 6.41 1.35 28.37
CA HIS A 871 6.28 2.54 29.21
C HIS A 871 6.59 3.84 28.45
N PRO A 872 5.82 4.93 28.61
CA PRO A 872 5.99 6.18 27.84
C PRO A 872 7.40 6.77 27.90
N THR A 873 8.04 6.71 29.08
CA THR A 873 9.41 7.23 29.29
C THR A 873 10.49 6.15 29.25
N GLY A 874 10.15 4.90 28.89
CA GLY A 874 11.10 3.78 28.91
C GLY A 874 11.49 3.30 30.32
N ALA A 875 10.65 3.55 31.33
CA ALA A 875 10.91 3.05 32.68
C ALA A 875 10.95 1.52 32.73
N THR A 876 11.83 0.98 33.58
CA THR A 876 12.03 -0.47 33.70
C THR A 876 10.94 -1.11 34.55
N ILE A 877 10.45 -2.27 34.13
CA ILE A 877 9.49 -3.09 34.87
C ILE A 877 10.09 -3.52 36.21
N ARG A 878 9.40 -3.24 37.33
CA ARG A 878 9.81 -3.60 38.70
C ARG A 878 9.08 -4.81 39.23
N ALA A 879 7.78 -4.90 38.96
CA ALA A 879 6.96 -5.98 39.44
C ALA A 879 5.83 -6.28 38.47
N VAL A 880 5.40 -7.52 38.43
CA VAL A 880 4.29 -8.00 37.59
C VAL A 880 3.38 -8.88 38.44
N THR A 881 2.08 -8.68 38.31
CA THR A 881 1.08 -9.63 38.78
C THR A 881 0.21 -10.14 37.62
N VAL A 882 -0.16 -11.42 37.69
CA VAL A 882 -1.12 -12.06 36.76
C VAL A 882 -2.26 -12.62 37.57
N ASN A 883 -3.49 -12.16 37.29
CA ASN A 883 -4.70 -12.51 38.04
C ASN A 883 -4.51 -12.31 39.56
N GLY A 884 -3.82 -11.23 39.95
CA GLY A 884 -3.53 -10.88 41.35
C GLY A 884 -2.34 -11.61 41.99
N ASN A 885 -1.73 -12.59 41.34
CA ASN A 885 -0.59 -13.34 41.84
C ASN A 885 0.72 -12.77 41.31
N ASN A 886 1.75 -12.75 42.12
CA ASN A 886 3.10 -12.33 41.68
C ASN A 886 3.59 -13.23 40.53
N TRP A 887 4.16 -12.57 39.51
CA TRP A 887 4.61 -13.25 38.30
C TRP A 887 6.05 -12.89 37.98
N THR A 888 6.88 -13.89 37.69
CA THR A 888 8.31 -13.71 37.40
C THR A 888 8.66 -13.91 35.91
N GLY A 889 7.70 -14.37 35.10
CA GLY A 889 7.87 -14.61 33.67
C GLY A 889 7.79 -13.33 32.85
N PHE A 890 8.70 -12.38 33.09
CA PHE A 890 8.79 -11.14 32.33
C PHE A 890 10.25 -10.82 31.94
N ASP A 891 10.39 -10.06 30.86
CA ASP A 891 11.66 -9.60 30.31
C ASP A 891 11.68 -8.06 30.30
N THR A 892 12.58 -7.48 31.07
CA THR A 892 12.71 -6.05 31.20
C THR A 892 13.33 -5.37 29.97
N ALA A 893 14.20 -6.08 29.24
CA ALA A 893 14.85 -5.54 28.04
C ALA A 893 13.86 -5.48 26.86
N ASN A 894 13.02 -6.51 26.75
CA ASN A 894 11.98 -6.56 25.71
C ASN A 894 10.65 -5.96 26.16
N GLU A 895 10.52 -5.53 27.40
CA GLU A 895 9.32 -4.90 27.98
C GLU A 895 8.07 -5.79 27.89
N TRP A 896 8.21 -7.10 27.96
CA TRP A 896 7.06 -8.00 27.85
C TRP A 896 6.90 -8.96 29.04
N VAL A 897 5.66 -9.39 29.22
CA VAL A 897 5.24 -10.46 30.12
C VAL A 897 4.90 -11.69 29.28
N LYS A 898 5.46 -12.85 29.62
CA LYS A 898 5.24 -14.11 28.93
C LYS A 898 4.46 -15.08 29.82
N LEU A 899 3.35 -15.58 29.29
CA LEU A 899 2.54 -16.66 29.85
C LEU A 899 2.71 -17.90 28.98
N PRO A 900 3.47 -18.91 29.40
CA PRO A 900 3.62 -20.17 28.65
C PRO A 900 2.32 -20.98 28.77
N ALA A 901 1.89 -21.60 27.67
CA ALA A 901 0.71 -22.46 27.58
C ALA A 901 -0.51 -21.88 28.32
N PRO A 902 -1.01 -20.67 27.95
CA PRO A 902 -2.06 -20.00 28.70
C PRO A 902 -3.34 -20.84 28.74
N ALA A 903 -3.84 -21.14 29.95
CA ALA A 903 -4.97 -22.05 30.19
C ALA A 903 -6.27 -21.33 30.51
N GLU A 904 -6.19 -20.14 31.11
CA GLU A 904 -7.34 -19.38 31.57
C GLU A 904 -8.09 -18.72 30.41
N LYS A 905 -9.37 -18.49 30.60
CA LYS A 905 -10.21 -17.75 29.63
C LYS A 905 -9.94 -16.25 29.65
N LYS A 906 -9.52 -15.73 30.81
CA LYS A 906 -9.23 -14.30 31.02
C LYS A 906 -7.94 -14.13 31.81
N TYR A 907 -7.20 -13.09 31.44
CA TYR A 907 -6.03 -12.66 32.19
C TYR A 907 -6.11 -11.18 32.50
N THR A 908 -5.76 -10.82 33.73
CA THR A 908 -5.46 -9.46 34.13
C THR A 908 -3.99 -9.40 34.50
N ILE A 909 -3.22 -8.63 33.74
CA ILE A 909 -1.78 -8.45 33.94
C ILE A 909 -1.54 -7.01 34.38
N VAL A 910 -0.92 -6.86 35.54
CA VAL A 910 -0.55 -5.53 36.07
C VAL A 910 0.95 -5.43 36.15
N VAL A 911 1.50 -4.41 35.49
CA VAL A 911 2.93 -4.11 35.47
C VAL A 911 3.17 -2.82 36.24
N GLN A 912 4.15 -2.83 37.15
CA GLN A 912 4.55 -1.66 37.94
C GLN A 912 5.97 -1.19 37.57
N TYR A 913 6.16 0.13 37.58
CA TYR A 913 7.36 0.82 37.18
C TYR A 913 8.02 1.62 38.30
#